data_f420bd3870ea9411050a05c287146f8d
#
_entry.id   f420bd3870ea9411050a05c287146f8d
#
_cell.length_a   1.000
_cell.length_b   1.000
_cell.length_c   1.000
_cell.angle_alpha   90.00
_cell.angle_beta   90.00
_cell.angle_gamma   90.00
#
_symmetry.space_group_name_H-M   'P 1'
#
loop_
_entity.id
_entity.type
_entity.pdbx_description
1 polymer ?
#
loop_
_entity_poly.entity_id
_entity_poly.type
_entity_poly.pdbx_seq_one_letter_code
_entity_poly.pdbx_strand_id
1 'polypeptide(L)'
;VILVVLDDLGFAQLGCFGSDIETPAIDAVAAGGVRFNRFHVTSLCSPTRACLLTGRNHHAVGMGFLTDIPVALPGYDARIPRRAGTLPRLLRDAGYSTFAVGKWHLAPRWEQSASGPFDHWPLGLGFERYYGFLNGDTNQWTPELVRDNGFVEPPRTPQEGYHLSEDLADTAIRMIQDQQQATPGKPFFLYFATGATHAPHQAPRQWIEPYRGRFDDGWEAWRARAFARQVESGIVPKDTILSERPAWIPEWSALSAEERRLFARMMEVFAGFLAHTDAQIGRVLVAVEHLGLAKDTLVLVLSDNGASAEGGPIGSFNEHRFVHDRLDDVADTMANIDELGGFRAYNHYPWGWAWAGNAPLRLWKRYTWLGGVRTPLIVRWPSRIGERGAIRAQFCHAIDVMPTVLEAAGVAVPEAVDGISQQPLDGASLLPVLADPGAPAPRHTQYFEMLGSRAMYHDGWKATTDHIGPQLTVEFERIPGSHDFDRDHWALFDLDADFAEARDLSAAHPERVKQLTELWWTEAGRNNVLPLMDSFLARASALIPPPWGPQWRAVLRPGGGPVSEDALPPLMGGFRMRAEVEVGGAASGVICALGDWSNGWACYLLGGRPVVTFNILGGVFRYAGAEPIAAGRRVLGVGCESIGRTTTIALSVDGATVAQGPLGKRLPFRWQIGGAGLLVGRDRGFPVCDDYQPPFPFSGHIAQVVIEVPALAPRDAQIEAAAALRRE
;
A
#
# COMPACT_ATOMS: atom_id res chain seq x y z
N VAL A 1 13.02 12.91 16.64
CA VAL A 1 13.26 12.08 15.45
C VAL A 1 12.03 12.10 14.57
N ILE A 2 12.22 12.24 13.25
CA ILE A 2 11.15 12.14 12.25
C ILE A 2 11.57 11.10 11.22
N LEU A 3 10.75 10.08 11.03
CA LEU A 3 10.91 9.06 9.99
C LEU A 3 9.78 9.23 8.96
N VAL A 4 10.12 9.77 7.79
CA VAL A 4 9.19 9.94 6.66
C VAL A 4 9.32 8.70 5.77
N VAL A 5 8.20 8.02 5.55
CA VAL A 5 8.13 6.83 4.68
C VAL A 5 7.19 7.13 3.52
N LEU A 6 7.75 7.22 2.32
CA LEU A 6 7.01 7.29 1.07
C LEU A 6 6.65 5.86 0.63
N ASP A 7 5.56 5.73 -0.10
CA ASP A 7 4.98 4.47 -0.51
C ASP A 7 5.11 4.31 -2.03
N ASP A 8 5.68 3.19 -2.51
CA ASP A 8 5.82 2.89 -3.94
C ASP A 8 6.66 3.88 -4.76
N LEU A 9 7.61 4.57 -4.13
CA LEU A 9 8.44 5.55 -4.83
C LEU A 9 9.73 4.93 -5.38
N GLY A 10 9.93 5.03 -6.69
CA GLY A 10 11.11 4.53 -7.39
C GLY A 10 12.38 5.36 -7.14
N PHE A 11 13.53 4.73 -7.38
CA PHE A 11 14.86 5.31 -7.12
C PHE A 11 15.10 6.65 -7.83
N ALA A 12 14.52 6.87 -9.03
CA ALA A 12 14.72 8.07 -9.84
C ALA A 12 13.61 9.12 -9.70
N GLN A 13 12.63 8.95 -8.79
CA GLN A 13 11.43 9.80 -8.79
C GLN A 13 11.52 11.05 -7.91
N LEU A 14 12.58 11.22 -7.09
CA LEU A 14 12.86 12.45 -6.35
C LEU A 14 13.82 13.37 -7.13
N GLY A 15 13.66 14.69 -7.02
CA GLY A 15 14.54 15.67 -7.64
C GLY A 15 16.01 15.44 -7.28
N CYS A 16 16.34 15.26 -6.02
CA CYS A 16 17.69 14.94 -5.54
C CYS A 16 18.22 13.56 -5.95
N PHE A 17 17.40 12.72 -6.60
CA PHE A 17 17.76 11.43 -7.21
C PHE A 17 17.58 11.44 -8.75
N GLY A 18 17.48 12.61 -9.38
CA GLY A 18 17.52 12.79 -10.83
C GLY A 18 16.20 13.06 -11.52
N SER A 19 15.06 13.07 -10.80
CA SER A 19 13.75 13.42 -11.35
C SER A 19 13.68 14.88 -11.84
N ASP A 20 12.76 15.13 -12.77
CA ASP A 20 12.28 16.49 -13.09
C ASP A 20 10.91 16.79 -12.43
N ILE A 21 10.40 15.87 -11.63
CA ILE A 21 9.29 16.13 -10.74
C ILE A 21 9.79 16.99 -9.58
N GLU A 22 9.08 18.04 -9.27
CA GLU A 22 9.49 19.01 -8.26
C GLU A 22 9.23 18.47 -6.85
N THR A 23 10.31 18.26 -6.08
CA THR A 23 10.27 17.81 -4.67
C THR A 23 11.12 18.71 -3.77
N PRO A 24 10.85 20.05 -3.77
CA PRO A 24 11.74 21.03 -3.14
C PRO A 24 11.92 20.83 -1.63
N ALA A 25 10.92 20.31 -0.90
CA ALA A 25 11.04 20.08 0.53
C ALA A 25 11.97 18.89 0.83
N ILE A 26 11.82 17.79 0.13
CA ILE A 26 12.71 16.61 0.27
C ILE A 26 14.11 16.94 -0.25
N ASP A 27 14.22 17.68 -1.36
CA ASP A 27 15.50 18.13 -1.92
C ASP A 27 16.25 19.04 -0.95
N ALA A 28 15.55 19.88 -0.17
CA ALA A 28 16.16 20.69 0.90
C ALA A 28 16.66 19.82 2.07
N VAL A 29 15.98 18.73 2.40
CA VAL A 29 16.48 17.74 3.38
C VAL A 29 17.78 17.12 2.85
N ALA A 30 17.81 16.72 1.58
CA ALA A 30 19.00 16.15 0.94
C ALA A 30 20.17 17.13 0.87
N ALA A 31 19.91 18.39 0.50
CA ALA A 31 20.92 19.45 0.45
C ALA A 31 21.50 19.79 1.84
N GLY A 32 20.69 19.65 2.90
CA GLY A 32 21.11 19.87 4.28
C GLY A 32 21.63 18.64 5.01
N GLY A 33 21.66 17.48 4.34
CA GLY A 33 22.03 16.18 4.92
C GLY A 33 22.86 15.34 3.98
N VAL A 34 22.68 14.03 4.04
CA VAL A 34 23.35 13.03 3.20
C VAL A 34 22.36 12.12 2.49
N ARG A 35 22.69 11.68 1.28
CA ARG A 35 21.91 10.73 0.48
C ARG A 35 22.62 9.39 0.42
N PHE A 36 21.90 8.31 0.62
CA PHE A 36 22.41 6.95 0.43
C PHE A 36 21.97 6.43 -0.94
N ASN A 37 22.90 6.03 -1.78
CA ASN A 37 22.61 5.50 -3.10
C ASN A 37 22.60 3.96 -3.16
N ARG A 38 22.94 3.30 -2.05
CA ARG A 38 22.89 1.84 -1.89
C ARG A 38 22.10 1.43 -0.65
N PHE A 39 21.01 2.15 -0.37
CA PHE A 39 20.04 1.74 0.64
C PHE A 39 19.06 0.74 0.06
N HIS A 40 18.83 -0.35 0.79
CA HIS A 40 17.99 -1.45 0.37
C HIS A 40 16.83 -1.64 1.34
N VAL A 41 15.72 -2.12 0.78
CA VAL A 41 14.49 -2.43 1.48
C VAL A 41 14.02 -3.83 1.06
N THR A 42 12.90 -4.28 1.56
CA THR A 42 12.20 -5.41 0.93
C THR A 42 11.45 -4.91 -0.31
N SER A 43 10.97 -5.83 -1.14
CA SER A 43 10.28 -5.42 -2.36
C SER A 43 8.78 -5.17 -2.17
N LEU A 44 8.29 -5.10 -0.92
CA LEU A 44 6.89 -4.79 -0.55
C LEU A 44 6.81 -3.97 0.74
N CYS A 45 5.69 -3.23 0.88
CA CYS A 45 5.45 -2.27 1.95
C CYS A 45 5.40 -2.87 3.37
N SER A 46 4.49 -3.82 3.69
CA SER A 46 4.40 -4.41 5.05
C SER A 46 5.72 -5.02 5.53
N PRO A 47 6.43 -5.83 4.72
CA PRO A 47 7.74 -6.37 5.09
C PRO A 47 8.79 -5.29 5.41
N THR A 48 8.90 -4.24 4.59
CA THR A 48 9.83 -3.13 4.86
C THR A 48 9.45 -2.37 6.13
N ARG A 49 8.15 -2.07 6.34
CA ARG A 49 7.67 -1.38 7.54
C ARG A 49 7.95 -2.18 8.80
N ALA A 50 7.83 -3.52 8.76
CA ALA A 50 8.25 -4.40 9.83
C ALA A 50 9.77 -4.31 10.10
N CYS A 51 10.60 -4.31 9.05
CA CYS A 51 12.05 -4.09 9.17
C CYS A 51 12.39 -2.77 9.86
N LEU A 52 11.77 -1.67 9.43
CA LEU A 52 11.98 -0.31 9.97
C LEU A 52 11.68 -0.23 11.47
N LEU A 53 10.57 -0.85 11.90
CA LEU A 53 10.11 -0.74 13.29
C LEU A 53 10.69 -1.81 14.22
N THR A 54 11.28 -2.88 13.70
CA THR A 54 11.82 -3.97 14.54
C THR A 54 13.33 -4.12 14.47
N GLY A 55 13.99 -3.56 13.46
CA GLY A 55 15.43 -3.76 13.21
C GLY A 55 15.79 -5.22 12.90
N ARG A 56 14.81 -6.00 12.43
CA ARG A 56 14.94 -7.44 12.14
C ARG A 56 14.46 -7.75 10.74
N ASN A 57 14.95 -8.85 10.18
CA ASN A 57 14.49 -9.37 8.91
C ASN A 57 12.99 -9.69 8.97
N HIS A 58 12.26 -9.33 7.94
CA HIS A 58 10.80 -9.38 7.93
C HIS A 58 10.21 -10.77 8.19
N HIS A 59 10.77 -11.83 7.63
CA HIS A 59 10.33 -13.20 7.92
C HIS A 59 10.57 -13.61 9.37
N ALA A 60 11.67 -13.17 9.99
CA ALA A 60 11.98 -13.47 11.38
C ALA A 60 10.95 -12.89 12.37
N VAL A 61 10.17 -11.91 11.91
CA VAL A 61 9.11 -11.24 12.67
C VAL A 61 7.70 -11.48 12.10
N GLY A 62 7.52 -12.55 11.30
CA GLY A 62 6.21 -12.95 10.81
C GLY A 62 5.69 -12.17 9.59
N MET A 63 6.47 -11.24 9.03
CA MET A 63 6.02 -10.33 7.98
C MET A 63 6.65 -10.69 6.62
N GLY A 64 6.63 -11.97 6.25
CA GLY A 64 7.17 -12.44 4.96
C GLY A 64 6.34 -12.00 3.75
N PHE A 65 5.11 -11.52 3.98
CA PHE A 65 4.22 -11.00 2.95
C PHE A 65 3.31 -9.89 3.50
N LEU A 66 2.32 -9.46 2.71
CA LEU A 66 1.33 -8.47 3.10
C LEU A 66 0.43 -8.98 4.23
N THR A 67 -0.06 -8.07 5.05
CA THR A 67 -0.97 -8.35 6.18
C THR A 67 -2.36 -8.82 5.74
N ASP A 68 -2.68 -8.63 4.47
CA ASP A 68 -3.98 -9.01 3.87
C ASP A 68 -4.12 -10.53 3.72
N ILE A 69 -3.01 -11.26 3.55
CA ILE A 69 -2.98 -12.70 3.30
C ILE A 69 -2.05 -13.39 4.32
N PRO A 70 -2.41 -13.40 5.60
CA PRO A 70 -1.63 -14.08 6.63
C PRO A 70 -1.76 -15.60 6.49
N VAL A 71 -0.61 -16.28 6.55
CA VAL A 71 -0.51 -17.74 6.39
C VAL A 71 -0.07 -18.39 7.68
N ALA A 72 -0.55 -19.59 7.98
CA ALA A 72 -0.24 -20.32 9.21
C ALA A 72 1.20 -20.86 9.27
N LEU A 73 2.16 -20.00 8.97
CA LEU A 73 3.60 -20.27 9.01
C LEU A 73 4.32 -19.16 9.80
N PRO A 74 5.35 -19.48 10.61
CA PRO A 74 5.99 -18.51 11.50
C PRO A 74 6.54 -17.25 10.80
N GLY A 75 6.99 -17.37 9.54
CA GLY A 75 7.49 -16.24 8.77
C GLY A 75 6.41 -15.42 8.06
N TYR A 76 5.13 -15.82 8.10
CA TYR A 76 4.08 -15.28 7.24
C TYR A 76 2.74 -15.05 7.94
N ASP A 77 2.71 -15.08 9.27
CA ASP A 77 1.48 -14.95 10.05
C ASP A 77 0.99 -13.50 10.22
N ALA A 78 1.74 -12.53 9.65
CA ALA A 78 1.48 -11.10 9.69
C ALA A 78 1.39 -10.52 11.11
N ARG A 79 2.06 -11.15 12.08
CA ARG A 79 2.06 -10.77 13.50
C ARG A 79 3.47 -10.52 13.98
N ILE A 80 3.80 -9.28 14.28
CA ILE A 80 5.07 -8.94 14.93
C ILE A 80 5.05 -9.52 16.34
N PRO A 81 5.93 -10.48 16.65
CA PRO A 81 5.88 -11.18 17.95
C PRO A 81 6.41 -10.29 19.09
N ARG A 82 5.89 -10.46 20.30
CA ARG A 82 6.34 -9.71 21.49
C ARG A 82 7.84 -9.81 21.78
N ARG A 83 8.51 -10.88 21.32
CA ARG A 83 9.97 -11.02 21.40
C ARG A 83 10.74 -10.11 20.44
N ALA A 84 10.03 -9.37 19.56
CA ALA A 84 10.59 -8.38 18.65
C ALA A 84 10.10 -6.98 19.06
N GLY A 85 10.63 -6.47 20.18
CA GLY A 85 10.32 -5.11 20.65
C GLY A 85 10.51 -4.09 19.55
N THR A 86 9.52 -3.20 19.41
CA THR A 86 9.44 -2.24 18.32
C THR A 86 10.11 -0.91 18.69
N LEU A 87 10.58 -0.19 17.70
CA LEU A 87 11.21 1.12 17.89
C LEU A 87 10.35 2.10 18.71
N PRO A 88 9.04 2.32 18.39
CA PRO A 88 8.22 3.21 19.19
C PRO A 88 8.06 2.74 20.64
N ARG A 89 7.97 1.44 20.88
CA ARG A 89 7.88 0.90 22.24
C ARG A 89 9.13 1.23 23.05
N LEU A 90 10.32 0.98 22.50
CA LEU A 90 11.59 1.24 23.21
C LEU A 90 11.83 2.73 23.44
N LEU A 91 11.49 3.56 22.47
CA LEU A 91 11.59 5.02 22.62
C LEU A 91 10.60 5.55 23.66
N ARG A 92 9.35 5.07 23.67
CA ARG A 92 8.35 5.44 24.67
C ARG A 92 8.81 5.08 26.07
N ASP A 93 9.32 3.87 26.26
CA ASP A 93 9.82 3.40 27.54
C ASP A 93 11.07 4.19 28.00
N ALA A 94 11.80 4.78 27.06
CA ALA A 94 12.91 5.73 27.31
C ALA A 94 12.46 7.20 27.47
N GLY A 95 11.15 7.47 27.51
CA GLY A 95 10.61 8.79 27.80
C GLY A 95 10.30 9.68 26.59
N TYR A 96 10.34 9.15 25.37
CA TYR A 96 9.88 9.85 24.16
C TYR A 96 8.35 9.90 24.08
N SER A 97 7.81 10.98 23.52
CA SER A 97 6.48 10.92 22.92
C SER A 97 6.55 10.24 21.56
N THR A 98 5.64 9.31 21.29
CA THR A 98 5.68 8.48 20.07
C THR A 98 4.39 8.63 19.27
N PHE A 99 4.51 9.13 18.04
CA PHE A 99 3.40 9.44 17.15
C PHE A 99 3.52 8.67 15.84
N ALA A 100 2.44 8.04 15.39
CA ALA A 100 2.31 7.51 14.05
C ALA A 100 1.22 8.27 13.30
N VAL A 101 1.52 8.69 12.07
CA VAL A 101 0.57 9.39 11.19
C VAL A 101 0.66 8.82 9.79
N GLY A 102 -0.48 8.36 9.26
CA GLY A 102 -0.63 7.84 7.91
C GLY A 102 -0.79 6.32 7.83
N LYS A 103 -0.22 5.71 6.79
CA LYS A 103 -0.32 4.28 6.49
C LYS A 103 0.33 3.42 7.56
N TRP A 104 -0.41 2.42 8.04
CA TRP A 104 0.09 1.45 9.00
C TRP A 104 0.59 0.17 8.32
N HIS A 105 -0.32 -0.62 7.78
CA HIS A 105 -0.10 -1.86 7.05
C HIS A 105 0.74 -2.92 7.80
N LEU A 106 0.54 -3.04 9.12
CA LEU A 106 1.22 -4.02 9.99
C LEU A 106 0.25 -4.78 10.93
N ALA A 107 -1.05 -4.63 10.73
CA ALA A 107 -2.07 -5.39 11.45
C ALA A 107 -2.70 -6.44 10.52
N PRO A 108 -2.83 -7.71 10.96
CA PRO A 108 -3.55 -8.73 10.20
C PRO A 108 -4.98 -8.26 9.89
N ARG A 109 -5.46 -8.64 8.70
CA ARG A 109 -6.74 -8.21 8.17
C ARG A 109 -7.91 -8.35 9.16
N TRP A 110 -8.03 -9.51 9.83
CA TRP A 110 -9.13 -9.73 10.79
C TRP A 110 -9.04 -8.90 12.08
N GLU A 111 -7.88 -8.30 12.38
CA GLU A 111 -7.73 -7.39 13.52
C GLU A 111 -8.20 -5.97 13.20
N GLN A 112 -8.41 -5.66 11.92
CA GLN A 112 -8.79 -4.33 11.44
C GLN A 112 -10.29 -4.08 11.60
N SER A 113 -10.78 -4.18 12.82
CA SER A 113 -12.19 -3.93 13.16
C SER A 113 -12.33 -3.06 14.41
N ALA A 114 -13.48 -2.45 14.61
CA ALA A 114 -13.77 -1.61 15.78
C ALA A 114 -13.72 -2.38 17.11
N SER A 115 -13.69 -3.71 17.07
CA SER A 115 -13.57 -4.59 18.25
C SER A 115 -12.17 -5.15 18.45
N GLY A 116 -11.20 -4.82 17.57
CA GLY A 116 -9.85 -5.36 17.59
C GLY A 116 -9.77 -6.86 17.25
N PRO A 117 -8.79 -7.60 17.81
CA PRO A 117 -7.80 -7.18 18.83
C PRO A 117 -6.88 -6.05 18.35
N PHE A 118 -6.39 -5.23 19.28
CA PHE A 118 -5.58 -4.04 18.97
C PHE A 118 -4.09 -4.26 19.17
N ASP A 119 -3.64 -5.50 19.37
CA ASP A 119 -2.24 -5.81 19.71
C ASP A 119 -1.28 -5.41 18.59
N HIS A 120 -1.67 -5.49 17.32
CA HIS A 120 -0.86 -5.12 16.17
C HIS A 120 -1.25 -3.77 15.56
N TRP A 121 -2.17 -3.04 16.17
CA TRP A 121 -2.44 -1.66 15.83
C TRP A 121 -1.29 -0.75 16.32
N PRO A 122 -1.17 0.49 15.81
CA PRO A 122 -0.05 1.37 16.20
C PRO A 122 0.15 1.51 17.71
N LEU A 123 -0.93 1.67 18.48
CA LEU A 123 -0.85 1.81 19.93
C LEU A 123 -0.40 0.50 20.60
N GLY A 124 -0.88 -0.64 20.11
CA GLY A 124 -0.46 -1.97 20.59
C GLY A 124 1.02 -2.25 20.37
N LEU A 125 1.59 -1.69 19.29
CA LEU A 125 3.02 -1.80 18.98
C LEU A 125 3.87 -0.64 19.54
N GLY A 126 3.30 0.21 20.41
CA GLY A 126 4.07 1.12 21.25
C GLY A 126 3.97 2.60 20.93
N PHE A 127 3.20 3.01 19.94
CA PHE A 127 2.88 4.45 19.76
C PHE A 127 1.90 4.93 20.83
N GLU A 128 2.03 6.17 21.25
CA GLU A 128 1.09 6.81 22.18
C GLU A 128 -0.12 7.39 21.45
N ARG A 129 0.08 7.85 20.21
CA ARG A 129 -0.98 8.44 19.37
C ARG A 129 -0.86 7.93 17.94
N TYR A 130 -2.00 7.78 17.31
CA TYR A 130 -2.11 7.40 15.91
C TYR A 130 -3.20 8.19 15.18
N TYR A 131 -2.94 8.51 13.91
CA TYR A 131 -3.95 9.00 12.99
C TYR A 131 -3.60 8.58 11.56
N GLY A 132 -4.50 7.87 10.88
CA GLY A 132 -4.26 7.40 9.53
C GLY A 132 -5.16 6.25 9.12
N PHE A 133 -4.64 5.32 8.33
CA PHE A 133 -5.38 4.15 7.85
C PHE A 133 -4.58 2.86 8.06
N LEU A 134 -5.30 1.76 8.29
CA LEU A 134 -4.68 0.49 8.67
C LEU A 134 -4.27 -0.36 7.46
N ASN A 135 -4.97 -0.23 6.36
CA ASN A 135 -4.79 -1.00 5.13
C ASN A 135 -3.55 -0.63 4.32
N GLY A 136 -3.29 -1.38 3.25
CA GLY A 136 -2.18 -1.14 2.32
C GLY A 136 -2.34 0.13 1.48
N ASP A 137 -3.58 0.54 1.25
CA ASP A 137 -3.96 1.71 0.49
C ASP A 137 -5.28 2.29 0.98
N THR A 138 -5.62 3.47 0.51
CA THR A 138 -6.92 4.12 0.77
C THR A 138 -7.17 5.22 -0.26
N ASN A 139 -8.44 5.54 -0.51
CA ASN A 139 -8.84 6.67 -1.33
C ASN A 139 -8.37 7.99 -0.69
N GLN A 140 -7.72 8.88 -1.46
CA GLN A 140 -7.17 10.13 -0.94
C GLN A 140 -8.25 11.17 -0.63
N TRP A 141 -9.44 11.04 -1.23
CA TRP A 141 -10.57 11.95 -1.06
C TRP A 141 -11.58 11.46 -0.02
N THR A 142 -11.72 10.14 0.12
CA THR A 142 -12.70 9.51 1.03
C THR A 142 -12.07 8.34 1.78
N PRO A 143 -10.99 8.57 2.55
CA PRO A 143 -10.25 7.50 3.19
C PRO A 143 -11.06 6.81 4.30
N GLU A 144 -10.72 5.56 4.58
CA GLU A 144 -11.03 4.93 5.86
C GLU A 144 -10.01 5.42 6.90
N LEU A 145 -10.48 6.15 7.90
CA LEU A 145 -9.60 6.76 8.90
C LEU A 145 -9.77 6.14 10.29
N VAL A 146 -8.64 6.06 10.98
CA VAL A 146 -8.54 5.63 12.37
C VAL A 146 -7.81 6.70 13.17
N ARG A 147 -8.33 7.01 14.35
CA ARG A 147 -7.66 7.79 15.38
C ARG A 147 -7.47 6.91 16.61
N ASP A 148 -6.21 6.71 16.99
CA ASP A 148 -5.82 5.81 18.07
C ASP A 148 -6.36 4.39 17.81
N ASN A 149 -7.36 3.90 18.55
CA ASN A 149 -8.01 2.59 18.33
C ASN A 149 -9.47 2.72 17.86
N GLY A 150 -9.86 3.83 17.23
CA GLY A 150 -11.24 4.05 16.80
C GLY A 150 -11.34 4.60 15.38
N PHE A 151 -12.29 4.07 14.60
CA PHE A 151 -12.60 4.62 13.29
C PHE A 151 -13.22 6.03 13.43
N VAL A 152 -12.82 6.94 12.54
CA VAL A 152 -13.27 8.33 12.51
C VAL A 152 -13.64 8.75 11.10
N GLU A 153 -14.49 9.77 11.00
CA GLU A 153 -14.84 10.38 9.72
C GLU A 153 -13.77 11.43 9.33
N PRO A 154 -13.50 11.63 8.02
CA PRO A 154 -12.75 12.78 7.56
C PRO A 154 -13.35 14.09 8.07
N PRO A 155 -12.54 15.10 8.43
CA PRO A 155 -13.04 16.36 8.99
C PRO A 155 -13.82 17.23 8.00
N ARG A 156 -13.71 16.95 6.70
CA ARG A 156 -14.39 17.64 5.60
C ARG A 156 -14.73 16.64 4.50
N THR A 157 -15.66 16.99 3.65
CA THR A 157 -15.97 16.23 2.43
C THR A 157 -15.00 16.59 1.28
N PRO A 158 -14.88 15.75 0.24
CA PRO A 158 -14.10 16.09 -0.97
C PRO A 158 -14.57 17.42 -1.61
N GLN A 159 -15.88 17.69 -1.61
CA GLN A 159 -16.46 18.92 -2.15
C GLN A 159 -16.07 20.16 -1.34
N GLU A 160 -15.77 20.00 -0.05
CA GLU A 160 -15.24 21.03 0.84
C GLU A 160 -13.71 21.13 0.77
N GLY A 161 -13.08 20.44 -0.17
CA GLY A 161 -11.64 20.48 -0.41
C GLY A 161 -10.84 19.56 0.50
N TYR A 162 -11.39 18.45 0.99
CA TYR A 162 -10.62 17.46 1.73
C TYR A 162 -9.61 16.73 0.85
N HIS A 163 -8.41 16.52 1.37
CA HIS A 163 -7.42 15.59 0.83
C HIS A 163 -6.60 14.97 1.96
N LEU A 164 -6.40 13.64 1.90
CA LEU A 164 -5.74 12.88 2.97
C LEU A 164 -4.34 13.40 3.30
N SER A 165 -3.49 13.66 2.31
CA SER A 165 -2.12 14.12 2.55
C SER A 165 -2.07 15.43 3.35
N GLU A 166 -3.03 16.35 3.14
CA GLU A 166 -3.15 17.61 3.88
C GLU A 166 -3.56 17.35 5.33
N ASP A 167 -4.57 16.50 5.54
CA ASP A 167 -5.08 16.15 6.87
C ASP A 167 -4.04 15.41 7.72
N LEU A 168 -3.25 14.52 7.10
CA LEU A 168 -2.12 13.87 7.78
C LEU A 168 -1.07 14.89 8.24
N ALA A 169 -0.71 15.85 7.38
CA ALA A 169 0.24 16.90 7.74
C ALA A 169 -0.29 17.81 8.87
N ASP A 170 -1.56 18.25 8.77
CA ASP A 170 -2.22 19.04 9.82
C ASP A 170 -2.22 18.32 11.17
N THR A 171 -2.50 17.00 11.14
CA THR A 171 -2.53 16.18 12.36
C THR A 171 -1.13 15.99 12.94
N ALA A 172 -0.11 15.72 12.11
CA ALA A 172 1.28 15.59 12.56
C ALA A 172 1.78 16.89 13.21
N ILE A 173 1.54 18.02 12.55
CA ILE A 173 1.89 19.36 13.08
C ILE A 173 1.23 19.60 14.43
N ARG A 174 -0.07 19.33 14.53
CA ARG A 174 -0.82 19.50 15.80
C ARG A 174 -0.26 18.61 16.91
N MET A 175 0.01 17.32 16.65
CA MET A 175 0.58 16.42 17.66
C MET A 175 1.92 16.92 18.21
N ILE A 176 2.80 17.43 17.32
CA ILE A 176 4.09 18.02 17.74
C ILE A 176 3.87 19.30 18.56
N GLN A 177 3.00 20.21 18.10
CA GLN A 177 2.70 21.47 18.80
C GLN A 177 2.09 21.23 20.17
N ASP A 178 1.08 20.37 20.27
CA ASP A 178 0.42 20.03 21.54
C ASP A 178 1.43 19.45 22.55
N GLN A 179 2.30 18.56 22.10
CA GLN A 179 3.35 17.96 22.93
C GLN A 179 4.37 19.02 23.39
N GLN A 180 4.81 19.89 22.49
CA GLN A 180 5.77 20.95 22.84
C GLN A 180 5.17 22.00 23.80
N GLN A 181 3.87 22.31 23.68
CA GLN A 181 3.20 23.20 24.64
C GLN A 181 3.05 22.56 26.02
N ALA A 182 2.69 21.27 26.04
CA ALA A 182 2.45 20.55 27.28
C ALA A 182 3.77 20.22 28.03
N THR A 183 4.81 19.84 27.27
CA THR A 183 6.09 19.39 27.85
C THR A 183 7.24 19.74 26.90
N PRO A 184 7.70 21.02 26.89
CA PRO A 184 8.72 21.56 25.97
C PRO A 184 10.02 20.88 26.26
N GLY A 185 10.55 20.06 26.46
CA GLY A 185 11.83 19.37 26.70
C GLY A 185 11.73 17.88 26.51
N LYS A 186 10.52 17.38 26.39
CA LYS A 186 10.30 15.94 26.11
C LYS A 186 10.61 15.66 24.63
N PRO A 187 11.52 14.70 24.32
CA PRO A 187 11.79 14.34 22.94
C PRO A 187 10.60 13.60 22.30
N PHE A 188 10.50 13.64 20.97
CA PHE A 188 9.47 12.92 20.24
C PHE A 188 10.03 12.05 19.12
N PHE A 189 9.29 11.00 18.76
CA PHE A 189 9.44 10.19 17.57
C PHE A 189 8.15 10.27 16.75
N LEU A 190 8.26 10.81 15.55
CA LEU A 190 7.18 10.85 14.57
C LEU A 190 7.49 9.84 13.44
N TYR A 191 6.63 8.84 13.27
CA TYR A 191 6.55 8.00 12.10
C TYR A 191 5.51 8.59 11.15
N PHE A 192 5.98 9.30 10.11
CA PHE A 192 5.13 9.98 9.13
C PHE A 192 5.14 9.18 7.83
N ALA A 193 4.19 8.26 7.70
CA ALA A 193 4.08 7.33 6.59
C ALA A 193 2.92 7.77 5.68
N THR A 194 3.23 8.53 4.62
CA THR A 194 2.23 8.98 3.67
C THR A 194 1.62 7.79 2.91
N GLY A 195 0.37 7.90 2.45
CA GLY A 195 -0.20 6.94 1.49
C GLY A 195 0.30 7.17 0.07
N ALA A 196 1.00 8.28 -0.17
CA ALA A 196 1.58 8.62 -1.45
C ALA A 196 3.02 8.04 -1.53
N THR A 197 3.41 7.54 -2.68
CA THR A 197 2.77 7.63 -3.99
C THR A 197 2.04 6.34 -4.45
N HIS A 198 1.61 5.50 -3.52
CA HIS A 198 0.80 4.33 -3.83
C HIS A 198 -0.52 4.74 -4.52
N ALA A 199 -1.01 3.93 -5.43
CA ALA A 199 -2.33 4.15 -6.01
C ALA A 199 -3.44 4.10 -4.93
N PRO A 200 -4.55 4.83 -5.13
CA PRO A 200 -4.88 5.64 -6.30
C PRO A 200 -4.03 6.91 -6.39
N HIS A 201 -3.50 7.19 -7.58
CA HIS A 201 -2.84 8.46 -7.82
C HIS A 201 -3.89 9.56 -7.90
N GLN A 202 -4.13 10.21 -6.78
CA GLN A 202 -5.15 11.25 -6.64
C GLN A 202 -4.53 12.50 -6.04
N ALA A 203 -4.77 13.65 -6.65
CA ALA A 203 -4.26 14.94 -6.18
C ALA A 203 -5.17 16.10 -6.63
N PRO A 204 -5.19 17.22 -5.90
CA PRO A 204 -5.90 18.39 -6.33
C PRO A 204 -5.40 18.87 -7.71
N ARG A 205 -6.31 19.19 -8.62
CA ARG A 205 -6.02 19.50 -10.02
C ARG A 205 -4.92 20.56 -10.20
N GLN A 206 -4.86 21.53 -9.31
CA GLN A 206 -3.82 22.58 -9.32
C GLN A 206 -2.39 22.04 -9.18
N TRP A 207 -2.19 20.84 -8.66
CA TRP A 207 -0.90 20.19 -8.56
C TRP A 207 -0.56 19.34 -9.79
N ILE A 208 -1.59 18.89 -10.53
CA ILE A 208 -1.44 18.07 -11.73
C ILE A 208 -1.17 18.94 -12.97
N GLU A 209 -1.88 20.06 -13.11
CA GLU A 209 -1.82 20.92 -14.30
C GLU A 209 -0.42 21.48 -14.62
N PRO A 210 0.47 21.81 -13.67
CA PRO A 210 1.83 22.22 -13.98
C PRO A 210 2.67 21.18 -14.73
N TYR A 211 2.26 19.92 -14.69
CA TYR A 211 2.94 18.82 -15.37
C TYR A 211 2.38 18.51 -16.77
N ARG A 212 1.34 19.21 -17.21
CA ARG A 212 0.71 19.00 -18.54
C ARG A 212 1.75 19.08 -19.65
N GLY A 213 1.83 18.01 -20.48
CA GLY A 213 2.74 17.92 -21.61
C GLY A 213 4.21 17.62 -21.25
N ARG A 214 4.58 17.51 -19.98
CA ARG A 214 5.97 17.27 -19.55
C ARG A 214 6.47 15.84 -19.79
N PHE A 215 5.57 14.92 -20.13
CA PHE A 215 5.87 13.50 -20.32
C PHE A 215 5.50 13.00 -21.74
N ASP A 216 5.22 13.91 -22.68
CA ASP A 216 4.81 13.58 -24.05
C ASP A 216 5.90 12.87 -24.87
N ASP A 217 7.16 13.06 -24.50
CA ASP A 217 8.31 12.40 -25.12
C ASP A 217 8.59 10.97 -24.60
N GLY A 218 7.85 10.55 -23.57
CA GLY A 218 7.73 9.16 -23.10
C GLY A 218 8.80 8.69 -22.14
N TRP A 219 8.64 7.43 -21.74
CA TRP A 219 9.39 6.82 -20.65
C TRP A 219 10.88 6.61 -20.95
N GLU A 220 11.29 6.27 -22.20
CA GLU A 220 12.71 6.15 -22.54
C GLU A 220 13.42 7.50 -22.44
N ALA A 221 12.83 8.55 -22.99
CA ALA A 221 13.39 9.89 -22.97
C ALA A 221 13.48 10.42 -21.53
N TRP A 222 12.41 10.24 -20.74
CA TRP A 222 12.40 10.62 -19.34
C TRP A 222 13.49 9.86 -18.53
N ARG A 223 13.56 8.54 -18.70
CA ARG A 223 14.57 7.68 -18.05
C ARG A 223 15.99 8.10 -18.38
N ALA A 224 16.25 8.41 -19.64
CA ALA A 224 17.57 8.87 -20.07
C ALA A 224 17.93 10.23 -19.43
N ARG A 225 16.97 11.17 -19.35
CA ARG A 225 17.20 12.47 -18.67
C ARG A 225 17.44 12.30 -17.18
N ALA A 226 16.63 11.47 -16.51
CA ALA A 226 16.81 11.17 -15.09
C ALA A 226 18.19 10.56 -14.83
N PHE A 227 18.60 9.58 -15.64
CA PHE A 227 19.93 8.97 -15.55
C PHE A 227 21.06 9.97 -15.77
N ALA A 228 20.95 10.85 -16.78
CA ALA A 228 21.97 11.88 -17.02
C ALA A 228 22.16 12.79 -15.79
N ARG A 229 21.06 13.24 -15.14
CA ARG A 229 21.14 14.04 -13.90
C ARG A 229 21.66 13.24 -12.72
N GLN A 230 21.37 11.94 -12.62
CA GLN A 230 21.94 11.06 -11.60
C GLN A 230 23.46 10.97 -11.71
N VAL A 231 23.98 10.84 -12.94
CA VAL A 231 25.41 10.83 -13.20
C VAL A 231 26.05 12.19 -12.93
N GLU A 232 25.41 13.28 -13.37
CA GLU A 232 25.87 14.65 -13.15
C GLU A 232 25.96 15.00 -11.64
N SER A 233 24.94 14.62 -10.87
CA SER A 233 24.89 14.85 -9.41
C SER A 233 25.75 13.87 -8.60
N GLY A 234 26.31 12.86 -9.25
CA GLY A 234 27.12 11.80 -8.62
C GLY A 234 26.32 10.79 -7.80
N ILE A 235 24.98 10.84 -7.83
CA ILE A 235 24.16 9.84 -7.12
C ILE A 235 24.33 8.43 -7.72
N VAL A 236 24.68 8.37 -8.99
CA VAL A 236 25.04 7.17 -9.73
C VAL A 236 26.46 7.32 -10.25
N PRO A 237 27.35 6.30 -10.13
CA PRO A 237 28.70 6.33 -10.67
C PRO A 237 28.72 6.64 -12.17
N LYS A 238 29.76 7.35 -12.63
CA LYS A 238 29.87 7.82 -14.03
C LYS A 238 29.95 6.72 -15.08
N ASP A 239 30.45 5.57 -14.70
CA ASP A 239 30.62 4.38 -15.52
C ASP A 239 29.45 3.42 -15.48
N THR A 240 28.37 3.80 -14.79
CA THR A 240 27.13 3.00 -14.71
C THR A 240 26.52 2.84 -16.10
N ILE A 241 26.13 1.61 -16.40
CA ILE A 241 25.35 1.29 -17.60
C ILE A 241 23.88 1.45 -17.27
N LEU A 242 23.17 2.27 -18.05
CA LEU A 242 21.72 2.34 -17.97
C LEU A 242 21.13 1.00 -18.44
N SER A 243 20.36 0.32 -17.58
CA SER A 243 19.74 -0.94 -17.95
C SER A 243 18.79 -0.79 -19.13
N GLU A 244 18.83 -1.76 -20.06
CA GLU A 244 18.00 -1.73 -21.26
C GLU A 244 16.51 -1.84 -20.92
N ARG A 245 15.66 -1.33 -21.83
CA ARG A 245 14.22 -1.52 -21.75
C ARG A 245 13.89 -2.99 -21.98
N PRO A 246 13.11 -3.63 -21.08
CA PRO A 246 12.63 -4.98 -21.32
C PRO A 246 11.83 -5.07 -22.61
N ALA A 247 12.07 -6.10 -23.43
CA ALA A 247 11.43 -6.26 -24.75
C ALA A 247 9.89 -6.35 -24.67
N TRP A 248 9.35 -6.76 -23.52
CA TRP A 248 7.90 -6.87 -23.27
C TRP A 248 7.25 -5.55 -22.82
N ILE A 249 8.02 -4.49 -22.56
CA ILE A 249 7.54 -3.11 -22.46
C ILE A 249 7.64 -2.49 -23.87
N PRO A 250 6.54 -2.00 -24.47
CA PRO A 250 6.59 -1.42 -25.80
C PRO A 250 7.48 -0.16 -25.85
N GLU A 251 8.05 0.11 -27.00
CA GLU A 251 8.69 1.41 -27.26
C GLU A 251 7.63 2.51 -27.29
N TRP A 252 7.93 3.67 -26.71
CA TRP A 252 7.01 4.80 -26.75
C TRP A 252 6.61 5.19 -28.17
N SER A 253 7.55 5.12 -29.11
CA SER A 253 7.32 5.39 -30.51
C SER A 253 6.38 4.41 -31.20
N ALA A 254 6.28 3.17 -30.68
CA ALA A 254 5.40 2.14 -31.22
C ALA A 254 3.95 2.23 -30.71
N LEU A 255 3.69 3.05 -29.69
CA LEU A 255 2.36 3.28 -29.14
C LEU A 255 1.50 4.12 -30.12
N SER A 256 0.19 3.92 -30.09
CA SER A 256 -0.77 4.79 -30.75
C SER A 256 -0.73 6.22 -30.17
N ALA A 257 -1.27 7.18 -30.89
CA ALA A 257 -1.38 8.55 -30.41
C ALA A 257 -2.26 8.66 -29.15
N GLU A 258 -3.30 7.82 -29.06
CA GLU A 258 -4.20 7.77 -27.91
C GLU A 258 -3.51 7.17 -26.68
N GLU A 259 -2.78 6.07 -26.84
CA GLU A 259 -2.00 5.48 -25.75
C GLU A 259 -0.93 6.45 -25.23
N ARG A 260 -0.18 7.10 -26.12
CA ARG A 260 0.82 8.10 -25.69
C ARG A 260 0.18 9.23 -24.88
N ARG A 261 -0.94 9.79 -25.37
CA ARG A 261 -1.65 10.85 -24.65
C ARG A 261 -2.15 10.38 -23.29
N LEU A 262 -2.73 9.17 -23.21
CA LEU A 262 -3.26 8.60 -21.98
C LEU A 262 -2.14 8.32 -20.98
N PHE A 263 -1.08 7.66 -21.42
CA PHE A 263 0.03 7.26 -20.54
C PHE A 263 0.84 8.47 -20.05
N ALA A 264 1.01 9.50 -20.89
CA ALA A 264 1.58 10.78 -20.45
C ALA A 264 0.69 11.43 -19.38
N ARG A 265 -0.64 11.45 -19.56
CA ARG A 265 -1.56 12.00 -18.57
C ARG A 265 -1.52 11.25 -17.24
N MET A 266 -1.43 9.92 -17.24
CA MET A 266 -1.28 9.13 -16.02
C MET A 266 0.00 9.50 -15.25
N MET A 267 1.11 9.76 -15.95
CA MET A 267 2.36 10.21 -15.33
C MET A 267 2.29 11.66 -14.83
N GLU A 268 1.58 12.54 -15.51
CA GLU A 268 1.30 13.91 -15.02
C GLU A 268 0.55 13.89 -13.69
N VAL A 269 -0.42 12.97 -13.55
CA VAL A 269 -1.18 12.79 -12.30
C VAL A 269 -0.27 12.28 -11.18
N PHE A 270 0.57 11.27 -11.45
CA PHE A 270 1.56 10.80 -10.49
C PHE A 270 2.50 11.91 -10.04
N ALA A 271 3.03 12.70 -10.99
CA ALA A 271 3.94 13.80 -10.69
C ALA A 271 3.27 14.87 -9.82
N GLY A 272 2.02 15.21 -10.11
CA GLY A 272 1.22 16.13 -9.30
C GLY A 272 0.96 15.58 -7.89
N PHE A 273 0.72 14.29 -7.77
CA PHE A 273 0.51 13.63 -6.47
C PHE A 273 1.79 13.62 -5.62
N LEU A 274 2.94 13.32 -6.23
CA LEU A 274 4.23 13.40 -5.54
C LEU A 274 4.58 14.83 -5.11
N ALA A 275 4.42 15.82 -6.00
CA ALA A 275 4.68 17.22 -5.67
C ALA A 275 3.77 17.75 -4.56
N HIS A 276 2.49 17.38 -4.59
CA HIS A 276 1.55 17.70 -3.51
C HIS A 276 2.00 17.09 -2.16
N THR A 277 2.42 15.82 -2.18
CA THR A 277 2.91 15.13 -0.99
C THR A 277 4.19 15.75 -0.43
N ASP A 278 5.13 16.12 -1.31
CA ASP A 278 6.35 16.84 -0.93
C ASP A 278 6.03 18.15 -0.21
N ALA A 279 5.07 18.91 -0.74
CA ALA A 279 4.62 20.15 -0.10
C ALA A 279 4.05 19.90 1.31
N GLN A 280 3.32 18.79 1.52
CA GLN A 280 2.79 18.45 2.85
C GLN A 280 3.89 18.02 3.83
N ILE A 281 4.88 17.26 3.36
CA ILE A 281 6.10 16.94 4.13
C ILE A 281 6.82 18.24 4.52
N GLY A 282 6.95 19.17 3.57
CA GLY A 282 7.53 20.50 3.78
C GLY A 282 6.85 21.28 4.91
N ARG A 283 5.51 21.24 4.98
CA ARG A 283 4.75 21.88 6.07
C ARG A 283 5.11 21.33 7.44
N VAL A 284 5.24 20.00 7.56
CA VAL A 284 5.67 19.37 8.83
C VAL A 284 7.08 19.81 9.22
N LEU A 285 8.02 19.82 8.28
CA LEU A 285 9.42 20.23 8.53
C LEU A 285 9.52 21.71 8.91
N VAL A 286 8.76 22.59 8.24
CA VAL A 286 8.68 24.02 8.57
C VAL A 286 8.11 24.24 9.98
N ALA A 287 7.10 23.47 10.39
CA ALA A 287 6.56 23.55 11.74
C ALA A 287 7.62 23.20 12.81
N VAL A 288 8.43 22.18 12.55
CA VAL A 288 9.56 21.80 13.43
C VAL A 288 10.63 22.91 13.50
N GLU A 289 10.89 23.58 12.37
CA GLU A 289 11.81 24.70 12.31
C GLU A 289 11.29 25.91 13.10
N HIS A 290 10.03 26.27 12.94
CA HIS A 290 9.38 27.37 13.69
C HIS A 290 9.36 27.12 15.20
N LEU A 291 9.33 25.86 15.63
CA LEU A 291 9.45 25.47 17.04
C LEU A 291 10.90 25.50 17.55
N GLY A 292 11.89 25.82 16.71
CA GLY A 292 13.31 25.83 17.06
C GLY A 292 13.94 24.46 17.26
N LEU A 293 13.28 23.37 16.81
CA LEU A 293 13.70 21.98 17.05
C LEU A 293 14.55 21.40 15.94
N ALA A 294 14.59 22.04 14.75
CA ALA A 294 15.19 21.47 13.55
C ALA A 294 16.66 21.10 13.69
N LYS A 295 17.43 21.86 14.49
CA LYS A 295 18.87 21.63 14.69
C LYS A 295 19.17 20.27 15.31
N ASP A 296 18.37 19.86 16.31
CA ASP A 296 18.55 18.62 17.05
C ASP A 296 17.56 17.51 16.65
N THR A 297 16.87 17.70 15.53
CA THR A 297 15.98 16.69 14.97
C THR A 297 16.68 15.86 13.90
N LEU A 298 16.78 14.56 14.13
CA LEU A 298 17.16 13.57 13.13
C LEU A 298 15.96 13.33 12.21
N VAL A 299 16.12 13.63 10.92
CA VAL A 299 15.11 13.41 9.88
C VAL A 299 15.62 12.34 8.92
N LEU A 300 14.84 11.27 8.74
CA LEU A 300 15.07 10.25 7.72
C LEU A 300 13.91 10.31 6.73
N VAL A 301 14.22 10.28 5.43
CA VAL A 301 13.23 10.18 4.33
C VAL A 301 13.61 9.01 3.47
N LEU A 302 12.68 8.08 3.25
CA LEU A 302 12.91 6.86 2.46
C LEU A 302 11.62 6.40 1.76
N SER A 303 11.75 5.47 0.82
CA SER A 303 10.63 4.70 0.25
C SER A 303 10.67 3.25 0.75
N ASP A 304 9.50 2.65 0.93
CA ASP A 304 9.38 1.28 1.45
C ASP A 304 9.58 0.18 0.39
N ASN A 305 9.47 0.49 -0.88
CA ASN A 305 9.87 -0.36 -2.01
C ASN A 305 10.06 0.49 -3.27
N GLY A 306 10.52 -0.12 -4.35
CA GLY A 306 10.63 0.55 -5.64
C GLY A 306 9.28 0.92 -6.25
N ALA A 307 9.29 1.65 -7.37
CA ALA A 307 8.09 2.05 -8.08
C ALA A 307 7.16 0.87 -8.34
N SER A 308 5.85 1.09 -8.21
CA SER A 308 4.82 0.08 -8.43
C SER A 308 4.48 -0.07 -9.92
N ALA A 309 4.20 -1.30 -10.33
CA ALA A 309 3.71 -1.66 -11.65
C ALA A 309 2.27 -2.21 -11.62
N GLU A 310 1.56 -2.02 -10.52
CA GLU A 310 0.21 -2.55 -10.28
C GLU A 310 -0.88 -1.90 -11.16
N GLY A 311 -0.52 -0.89 -11.97
CA GLY A 311 -1.35 -0.40 -13.07
C GLY A 311 -1.38 -1.30 -14.31
N GLY A 312 -0.55 -2.34 -14.34
CA GLY A 312 -0.47 -3.25 -15.50
C GLY A 312 0.22 -2.61 -16.72
N PRO A 313 0.16 -3.29 -17.88
CA PRO A 313 0.87 -2.86 -19.08
C PRO A 313 0.37 -1.54 -19.68
N ILE A 314 -0.89 -1.19 -19.45
CA ILE A 314 -1.56 -0.03 -20.05
C ILE A 314 -2.02 1.02 -19.03
N GLY A 315 -1.63 0.85 -17.76
CA GLY A 315 -2.19 1.64 -16.65
C GLY A 315 -3.61 1.21 -16.30
N SER A 316 -4.18 1.82 -15.28
CA SER A 316 -5.58 1.60 -14.93
C SER A 316 -6.30 2.90 -14.60
N PHE A 317 -7.57 2.97 -14.97
CA PHE A 317 -8.51 4.00 -14.52
C PHE A 317 -9.16 3.57 -13.20
N ASN A 318 -9.42 2.27 -13.07
CA ASN A 318 -9.96 1.65 -11.88
C ASN A 318 -9.12 0.41 -11.53
N GLU A 319 -8.18 0.57 -10.59
CA GLU A 319 -7.24 -0.49 -10.20
C GLU A 319 -7.94 -1.74 -9.64
N HIS A 320 -9.18 -1.63 -9.17
CA HIS A 320 -9.98 -2.80 -8.83
C HIS A 320 -10.08 -3.81 -9.99
N ARG A 321 -10.05 -3.33 -11.24
CA ARG A 321 -10.03 -4.24 -12.41
C ARG A 321 -8.75 -5.05 -12.48
N PHE A 322 -7.60 -4.40 -12.31
CA PHE A 322 -6.30 -5.08 -12.34
C PHE A 322 -6.17 -6.11 -11.22
N VAL A 323 -6.55 -5.74 -10.00
CA VAL A 323 -6.59 -6.66 -8.84
C VAL A 323 -7.51 -7.87 -9.08
N HIS A 324 -8.55 -7.72 -9.93
CA HIS A 324 -9.42 -8.82 -10.38
C HIS A 324 -8.97 -9.45 -11.71
N ASP A 325 -7.70 -9.34 -12.07
CA ASP A 325 -7.09 -9.88 -13.29
C ASP A 325 -7.82 -9.44 -14.58
N ARG A 326 -8.17 -8.14 -14.61
CA ARG A 326 -8.81 -7.50 -15.78
C ARG A 326 -8.09 -6.22 -16.11
N LEU A 327 -7.75 -6.06 -17.39
CA LEU A 327 -7.22 -4.80 -17.87
C LEU A 327 -8.36 -3.79 -18.13
N ASP A 328 -8.04 -2.52 -17.98
CA ASP A 328 -8.89 -1.45 -18.49
C ASP A 328 -8.88 -1.43 -20.03
N ASP A 329 -9.85 -0.75 -20.62
CA ASP A 329 -9.87 -0.47 -22.05
C ASP A 329 -9.31 0.95 -22.29
N VAL A 330 -8.40 1.06 -23.28
CA VAL A 330 -7.75 2.36 -23.58
C VAL A 330 -8.76 3.39 -24.05
N ALA A 331 -9.72 2.99 -24.90
CA ALA A 331 -10.73 3.93 -25.43
C ALA A 331 -11.69 4.40 -24.33
N ASP A 332 -12.13 3.48 -23.45
CA ASP A 332 -12.97 3.83 -22.30
C ASP A 332 -12.23 4.78 -21.34
N THR A 333 -10.94 4.52 -21.07
CA THR A 333 -10.13 5.38 -20.21
C THR A 333 -9.87 6.74 -20.86
N MET A 334 -9.62 6.77 -22.18
CA MET A 334 -9.47 8.02 -22.94
C MET A 334 -10.73 8.88 -22.90
N ALA A 335 -11.92 8.29 -22.95
CA ALA A 335 -13.18 9.02 -22.83
C ALA A 335 -13.31 9.75 -21.46
N ASN A 336 -12.57 9.30 -20.45
CA ASN A 336 -12.58 9.82 -19.08
C ASN A 336 -11.22 10.41 -18.64
N ILE A 337 -10.35 10.76 -19.58
CA ILE A 337 -8.96 11.19 -19.31
C ILE A 337 -8.86 12.39 -18.37
N ASP A 338 -9.84 13.29 -18.39
CA ASP A 338 -9.88 14.48 -17.55
C ASP A 338 -10.30 14.19 -16.10
N GLU A 339 -10.82 12.97 -15.82
CA GLU A 339 -11.16 12.51 -14.48
C GLU A 339 -9.96 11.90 -13.75
N LEU A 340 -8.87 11.56 -14.45
CA LEU A 340 -7.66 10.99 -13.85
C LEU A 340 -7.11 11.90 -12.74
N GLY A 341 -6.88 11.33 -11.58
CA GLY A 341 -6.46 12.02 -10.35
C GLY A 341 -7.59 12.66 -9.57
N GLY A 342 -8.80 12.68 -10.11
CA GLY A 342 -10.00 13.26 -9.52
C GLY A 342 -10.83 12.27 -8.71
N PHE A 343 -12.08 12.66 -8.47
CA PHE A 343 -13.02 11.94 -7.59
C PHE A 343 -13.53 10.63 -8.18
N ARG A 344 -13.53 10.50 -9.52
CA ARG A 344 -14.04 9.33 -10.25
C ARG A 344 -12.94 8.48 -10.88
N ALA A 345 -11.70 8.59 -10.40
CA ALA A 345 -10.60 7.78 -10.85
C ALA A 345 -9.90 7.11 -9.66
N TYR A 346 -9.66 5.81 -9.78
CA TYR A 346 -8.82 5.04 -8.89
C TYR A 346 -7.61 4.56 -9.71
N ASN A 347 -6.80 5.53 -10.19
CA ASN A 347 -5.88 5.31 -11.30
C ASN A 347 -4.44 5.01 -10.89
N HIS A 348 -3.77 4.28 -11.77
CA HIS A 348 -2.35 3.96 -11.72
C HIS A 348 -1.72 4.09 -13.12
N TYR A 349 -0.43 4.38 -13.20
CA TYR A 349 0.29 4.46 -14.47
C TYR A 349 0.72 3.08 -15.01
N PRO A 350 1.05 2.97 -16.34
CA PRO A 350 1.51 1.70 -16.94
C PRO A 350 2.95 1.33 -16.60
N TRP A 351 3.32 0.06 -16.81
CA TRP A 351 4.63 -0.54 -16.56
C TRP A 351 5.82 0.29 -17.07
N GLY A 352 5.67 0.95 -18.23
CA GLY A 352 6.73 1.78 -18.79
C GLY A 352 7.19 2.89 -17.84
N TRP A 353 6.27 3.50 -17.10
CA TRP A 353 6.58 4.53 -16.10
C TRP A 353 7.14 3.94 -14.80
N ALA A 354 6.71 2.74 -14.39
CA ALA A 354 7.32 2.03 -13.25
C ALA A 354 8.80 1.72 -13.54
N TRP A 355 9.08 1.18 -14.74
CA TRP A 355 10.46 0.94 -15.19
C TRP A 355 11.27 2.24 -15.27
N ALA A 356 10.71 3.29 -15.83
CA ALA A 356 11.40 4.59 -15.93
C ALA A 356 11.69 5.17 -14.54
N GLY A 357 10.73 5.11 -13.62
CA GLY A 357 10.84 5.62 -12.25
C GLY A 357 11.92 4.95 -11.41
N ASN A 358 12.36 3.77 -11.79
CA ASN A 358 13.45 3.04 -11.13
C ASN A 358 14.83 3.24 -11.82
N ALA A 359 15.00 4.21 -12.74
CA ALA A 359 16.30 4.42 -13.40
C ALA A 359 17.45 4.53 -12.38
N PRO A 360 18.63 3.90 -12.65
CA PRO A 360 19.00 3.06 -13.78
C PRO A 360 18.67 1.57 -13.59
N LEU A 361 17.98 1.20 -12.52
CA LEU A 361 17.78 -0.15 -12.01
C LEU A 361 16.78 -0.95 -12.85
N ARG A 362 16.77 -2.29 -12.66
CA ARG A 362 15.89 -3.23 -13.36
C ARG A 362 14.66 -3.58 -12.54
N LEU A 363 13.55 -3.81 -13.20
CA LEU A 363 12.26 -4.19 -12.62
C LEU A 363 11.74 -3.17 -11.58
N TRP A 364 10.87 -3.63 -10.64
CA TRP A 364 10.07 -2.80 -9.77
C TRP A 364 9.57 -3.56 -8.52
N LYS A 365 8.71 -2.97 -7.74
CA LYS A 365 7.99 -3.57 -6.60
C LYS A 365 7.67 -5.05 -6.84
N ARG A 366 7.74 -5.88 -5.82
CA ARG A 366 7.56 -7.35 -5.78
C ARG A 366 8.76 -8.19 -6.23
N TYR A 367 9.71 -7.64 -6.97
CA TYR A 367 10.88 -8.39 -7.42
C TYR A 367 12.12 -8.06 -6.58
N THR A 368 12.97 -9.08 -6.38
CA THR A 368 14.23 -8.92 -5.63
C THR A 368 15.37 -8.29 -6.46
N TRP A 369 15.08 -7.90 -7.69
CA TRP A 369 15.95 -7.05 -8.51
C TRP A 369 16.07 -5.65 -7.90
N LEU A 370 17.15 -4.95 -8.20
CA LEU A 370 17.42 -3.66 -7.55
C LEU A 370 16.31 -2.63 -7.71
N GLY A 371 15.57 -2.62 -8.82
CA GLY A 371 14.42 -1.74 -8.98
C GLY A 371 13.26 -2.01 -8.00
N GLY A 372 13.20 -3.21 -7.42
CA GLY A 372 12.24 -3.52 -6.35
C GLY A 372 12.78 -3.25 -4.94
N VAL A 373 14.09 -3.42 -4.72
CA VAL A 373 14.67 -3.43 -3.37
C VAL A 373 15.66 -2.29 -3.09
N ARG A 374 16.06 -1.47 -4.05
CA ARG A 374 16.94 -0.31 -3.82
C ARG A 374 16.15 0.98 -3.99
N THR A 375 16.06 1.76 -2.91
CA THR A 375 15.26 2.98 -2.83
C THR A 375 16.08 4.16 -2.31
N PRO A 376 15.59 5.41 -2.46
CA PRO A 376 16.22 6.56 -1.82
C PRO A 376 16.22 6.42 -0.29
N LEU A 377 17.33 6.81 0.34
CA LEU A 377 17.37 7.18 1.75
C LEU A 377 18.10 8.51 1.87
N ILE A 378 17.49 9.46 2.58
CA ILE A 378 18.04 10.76 2.88
C ILE A 378 18.06 10.91 4.41
N VAL A 379 19.18 11.37 4.97
CA VAL A 379 19.33 11.57 6.41
C VAL A 379 19.85 12.98 6.67
N ARG A 380 19.13 13.73 7.49
CA ARG A 380 19.51 15.09 7.93
C ARG A 380 19.52 15.15 9.45
N TRP A 381 20.64 15.59 10.01
CA TRP A 381 20.78 15.89 11.46
C TRP A 381 21.78 17.04 11.66
N PRO A 382 21.32 18.30 11.61
CA PRO A 382 22.22 19.46 11.51
C PRO A 382 23.23 19.61 12.66
N SER A 383 22.91 19.14 13.87
CA SER A 383 23.83 19.19 15.01
C SER A 383 24.90 18.10 15.02
N ARG A 384 24.75 17.05 14.20
CA ARG A 384 25.63 15.86 14.21
C ARG A 384 26.26 15.52 12.86
N ILE A 385 25.60 15.85 11.76
CA ILE A 385 26.12 15.60 10.40
C ILE A 385 26.70 16.91 9.88
N GLY A 386 28.03 16.99 9.80
CA GLY A 386 28.72 18.19 9.33
C GLY A 386 28.74 18.37 7.82
N GLU A 387 28.73 17.27 7.06
CA GLU A 387 28.69 17.27 5.62
C GLU A 387 27.26 17.52 5.10
N ARG A 388 27.16 18.34 4.06
CA ARG A 388 25.88 18.69 3.44
C ARG A 388 25.86 18.31 1.96
N GLY A 389 24.74 17.72 1.52
CA GLY A 389 24.55 17.27 0.14
C GLY A 389 25.41 16.08 -0.26
N ALA A 390 26.14 15.49 0.69
CA ALA A 390 27.07 14.38 0.43
C ALA A 390 26.32 13.07 0.09
N ILE A 391 27.06 12.14 -0.50
CA ILE A 391 26.54 10.80 -0.86
C ILE A 391 27.27 9.75 -0.02
N ARG A 392 26.55 8.72 0.39
CA ARG A 392 27.05 7.50 1.04
C ARG A 392 26.77 6.31 0.14
N ALA A 393 27.83 5.55 -0.15
CA ALA A 393 27.78 4.39 -1.04
C ALA A 393 27.89 3.05 -0.31
N GLN A 394 27.89 3.05 0.99
CA GLN A 394 27.90 1.82 1.79
C GLN A 394 26.57 1.07 1.63
N PHE A 395 26.66 -0.25 1.51
CA PHE A 395 25.46 -1.09 1.51
C PHE A 395 24.78 -1.01 2.87
N CYS A 396 23.50 -0.65 2.89
CA CYS A 396 22.66 -0.64 4.09
C CYS A 396 21.24 -1.07 3.74
N HIS A 397 20.47 -1.41 4.77
CA HIS A 397 19.14 -1.99 4.62
C HIS A 397 18.15 -1.38 5.62
N ALA A 398 16.86 -1.51 5.37
CA ALA A 398 15.79 -1.01 6.25
C ALA A 398 15.90 -1.46 7.72
N ILE A 399 16.45 -2.66 7.98
CA ILE A 399 16.68 -3.15 9.33
C ILE A 399 17.72 -2.32 10.12
N ASP A 400 18.55 -1.51 9.43
CA ASP A 400 19.59 -0.68 10.04
C ASP A 400 19.01 0.64 10.61
N VAL A 401 17.76 1.00 10.25
CA VAL A 401 17.11 2.23 10.70
C VAL A 401 16.84 2.22 12.20
N MET A 402 16.25 1.15 12.73
CA MET A 402 15.95 1.05 14.16
C MET A 402 17.20 1.18 15.05
N PRO A 403 18.30 0.41 14.86
CA PRO A 403 19.50 0.57 15.68
C PRO A 403 20.13 1.95 15.53
N THR A 404 20.05 2.58 14.35
CA THR A 404 20.51 3.95 14.13
C THR A 404 19.73 4.94 14.97
N VAL A 405 18.42 4.86 15.00
CA VAL A 405 17.57 5.75 15.79
C VAL A 405 17.77 5.53 17.30
N LEU A 406 17.87 4.28 17.74
CA LEU A 406 18.12 3.95 19.14
C LEU A 406 19.47 4.49 19.62
N GLU A 407 20.54 4.28 18.85
CA GLU A 407 21.87 4.82 19.18
C GLU A 407 21.87 6.35 19.16
N ALA A 408 21.22 6.99 18.17
CA ALA A 408 21.07 8.42 18.10
C ALA A 408 20.31 8.99 19.32
N ALA A 409 19.35 8.25 19.84
CA ALA A 409 18.58 8.59 21.03
C ALA A 409 19.29 8.25 22.36
N GLY A 410 20.42 7.54 22.32
CA GLY A 410 21.10 7.03 23.50
C GLY A 410 20.33 5.92 24.23
N VAL A 411 19.48 5.19 23.52
CA VAL A 411 18.62 4.12 24.07
C VAL A 411 19.24 2.77 23.78
N ALA A 412 19.57 2.03 24.82
CA ALA A 412 20.07 0.67 24.70
C ALA A 412 18.94 -0.30 24.34
N VAL A 413 19.25 -1.31 23.53
CA VAL A 413 18.32 -2.40 23.27
C VAL A 413 18.22 -3.28 24.53
N PRO A 414 17.04 -3.43 25.17
CA PRO A 414 16.89 -4.20 26.38
C PRO A 414 16.93 -5.72 26.10
N GLU A 415 17.44 -6.51 27.04
CA GLU A 415 17.41 -7.97 26.97
C GLU A 415 15.98 -8.53 27.09
N ALA A 416 15.10 -7.83 27.77
CA ALA A 416 13.70 -8.20 27.93
C ALA A 416 12.78 -6.97 27.95
N VAL A 417 11.57 -7.12 27.41
CA VAL A 417 10.46 -6.17 27.47
C VAL A 417 9.26 -6.88 28.08
N ASP A 418 8.64 -6.32 29.11
CA ASP A 418 7.53 -6.93 29.87
C ASP A 418 7.85 -8.37 30.33
N GLY A 419 9.10 -8.67 30.67
CA GLY A 419 9.55 -10.01 31.09
C GLY A 419 9.75 -10.99 29.92
N ILE A 420 9.56 -10.57 28.67
CA ILE A 420 9.78 -11.41 27.49
C ILE A 420 11.18 -11.13 26.93
N SER A 421 12.01 -12.17 26.86
CA SER A 421 13.34 -12.08 26.24
C SER A 421 13.26 -11.65 24.78
N GLN A 422 14.12 -10.71 24.40
CA GLN A 422 14.10 -10.11 23.07
C GLN A 422 15.02 -10.84 22.08
N GLN A 423 14.54 -11.00 20.85
CA GLN A 423 15.38 -11.45 19.73
C GLN A 423 16.50 -10.41 19.50
N PRO A 424 17.71 -10.83 19.14
CA PRO A 424 18.75 -9.92 18.69
C PRO A 424 18.29 -9.07 17.50
N LEU A 425 18.84 -7.87 17.35
CA LEU A 425 18.70 -7.09 16.11
C LEU A 425 19.51 -7.76 15.00
N ASP A 426 18.95 -7.78 13.79
CA ASP A 426 19.69 -8.14 12.58
C ASP A 426 20.37 -6.91 11.96
N GLY A 427 19.85 -5.70 12.26
CA GLY A 427 20.34 -4.42 11.81
C GLY A 427 21.58 -3.92 12.59
N ALA A 428 22.32 -3.02 11.96
CA ALA A 428 23.44 -2.29 12.55
C ALA A 428 23.26 -0.78 12.36
N SER A 429 23.82 0.02 13.28
CA SER A 429 23.69 1.49 13.20
C SER A 429 24.42 2.10 12.02
N LEU A 430 23.78 3.08 11.39
CA LEU A 430 24.37 3.93 10.34
C LEU A 430 25.16 5.12 10.88
N LEU A 431 25.17 5.38 12.18
CA LEU A 431 25.88 6.56 12.74
C LEU A 431 27.37 6.62 12.38
N PRO A 432 28.12 5.51 12.36
CA PRO A 432 29.53 5.54 11.90
C PRO A 432 29.66 6.04 10.44
N VAL A 433 28.79 5.58 9.55
CA VAL A 433 28.77 5.95 8.12
C VAL A 433 28.29 7.39 7.94
N LEU A 434 27.38 7.87 8.80
CA LEU A 434 26.95 9.27 8.79
C LEU A 434 28.06 10.21 9.25
N ALA A 435 28.90 9.78 10.19
CA ALA A 435 30.01 10.57 10.72
C ALA A 435 31.25 10.57 9.81
N ASP A 436 31.54 9.44 9.15
CA ASP A 436 32.73 9.26 8.32
C ASP A 436 32.36 8.55 7.01
N PRO A 437 32.56 9.21 5.83
CA PRO A 437 32.33 8.57 4.53
C PRO A 437 33.26 7.38 4.26
N GLY A 438 34.41 7.29 4.93
CA GLY A 438 35.34 6.18 4.85
C GLY A 438 35.03 5.00 5.77
N ALA A 439 34.00 5.11 6.61
CA ALA A 439 33.60 4.01 7.50
C ALA A 439 33.16 2.77 6.67
N PRO A 440 33.46 1.55 7.17
CA PRO A 440 33.03 0.33 6.48
C PRO A 440 31.49 0.25 6.42
N ALA A 441 31.00 -0.47 5.42
CA ALA A 441 29.56 -0.76 5.35
C ALA A 441 29.10 -1.48 6.62
N PRO A 442 27.96 -1.11 7.19
CA PRO A 442 27.44 -1.74 8.41
C PRO A 442 27.04 -3.20 8.17
N ARG A 443 26.96 -3.61 6.91
CA ARG A 443 26.40 -4.91 6.50
C ARG A 443 27.18 -5.50 5.35
N HIS A 444 27.53 -6.79 5.49
CA HIS A 444 28.23 -7.58 4.48
C HIS A 444 27.32 -8.61 3.79
N THR A 445 26.18 -8.97 4.42
CA THR A 445 25.34 -10.06 3.98
C THR A 445 23.87 -9.68 4.14
N GLN A 446 23.05 -9.86 3.10
CA GLN A 446 21.61 -9.67 3.14
C GLN A 446 20.92 -10.59 2.14
N TYR A 447 19.95 -11.39 2.62
CA TYR A 447 19.05 -12.12 1.74
C TYR A 447 17.82 -11.28 1.40
N PHE A 448 17.19 -11.61 0.28
CA PHE A 448 15.90 -11.08 -0.15
C PHE A 448 15.03 -12.24 -0.62
N GLU A 449 13.75 -12.16 -0.33
CA GLU A 449 12.72 -13.05 -0.87
C GLU A 449 11.39 -12.31 -0.95
N MET A 450 10.67 -12.50 -2.04
CA MET A 450 9.30 -12.08 -2.19
C MET A 450 8.62 -12.91 -3.28
N LEU A 451 7.55 -13.64 -2.90
CA LEU A 451 6.72 -14.40 -3.83
C LEU A 451 7.54 -15.35 -4.72
N GLY A 452 8.55 -15.98 -4.13
CA GLY A 452 9.45 -16.91 -4.81
C GLY A 452 10.65 -16.25 -5.50
N SER A 453 10.62 -14.96 -5.81
CA SER A 453 11.78 -14.20 -6.29
C SER A 453 12.80 -14.11 -5.16
N ARG A 454 14.04 -14.53 -5.40
CA ARG A 454 15.10 -14.68 -4.39
C ARG A 454 16.35 -13.94 -4.78
N ALA A 455 17.02 -13.33 -3.81
CA ALA A 455 18.36 -12.79 -4.04
C ALA A 455 19.21 -12.87 -2.78
N MET A 456 20.54 -12.92 -3.00
CA MET A 456 21.56 -12.93 -1.97
C MET A 456 22.63 -11.90 -2.29
N TYR A 457 22.84 -10.95 -1.38
CA TYR A 457 23.98 -10.04 -1.40
C TYR A 457 25.03 -10.51 -0.40
N HIS A 458 26.28 -10.54 -0.83
CA HIS A 458 27.44 -10.79 0.02
C HIS A 458 28.69 -10.12 -0.53
N ASP A 459 29.27 -9.20 0.25
CA ASP A 459 30.54 -8.51 -0.04
C ASP A 459 30.65 -7.99 -1.48
N GLY A 460 29.71 -7.12 -1.89
CA GLY A 460 29.67 -6.49 -3.21
C GLY A 460 29.01 -7.35 -4.30
N TRP A 461 28.90 -8.66 -4.12
CA TRP A 461 28.26 -9.55 -5.07
C TRP A 461 26.78 -9.79 -4.76
N LYS A 462 25.96 -9.83 -5.80
CA LYS A 462 24.54 -10.19 -5.66
C LYS A 462 24.15 -11.24 -6.69
N ALA A 463 23.56 -12.33 -6.21
CA ALA A 463 22.87 -13.29 -7.06
C ALA A 463 21.35 -13.09 -6.91
N THR A 464 20.60 -13.13 -8.02
CA THR A 464 19.14 -12.97 -8.02
C THR A 464 18.48 -13.90 -9.02
N THR A 465 17.28 -14.41 -8.68
CA THR A 465 16.55 -15.32 -9.57
C THR A 465 15.69 -14.57 -10.57
N ASP A 466 15.40 -15.23 -11.68
CA ASP A 466 14.42 -14.81 -12.68
C ASP A 466 13.01 -15.38 -12.42
N HIS A 467 12.74 -15.79 -11.20
CA HIS A 467 11.46 -16.41 -10.81
C HIS A 467 10.28 -15.44 -10.97
N ILE A 468 9.24 -15.89 -11.65
CA ILE A 468 7.95 -15.22 -11.83
C ILE A 468 6.86 -16.16 -11.34
N GLY A 469 6.30 -15.88 -10.19
CA GLY A 469 5.23 -16.69 -9.59
C GLY A 469 3.87 -16.49 -10.30
N PRO A 470 2.97 -17.49 -10.22
CA PRO A 470 1.64 -17.45 -10.84
C PRO A 470 0.65 -16.60 -10.02
N GLN A 471 0.91 -15.29 -9.94
CA GLN A 471 0.12 -14.36 -9.09
C GLN A 471 -0.95 -13.63 -9.89
N LEU A 472 -0.52 -12.87 -10.89
CA LEU A 472 -1.40 -12.19 -11.83
C LEU A 472 -1.16 -12.80 -13.23
N THR A 473 -2.22 -13.19 -13.89
CA THR A 473 -2.16 -13.82 -15.22
C THR A 473 -1.39 -12.95 -16.22
N VAL A 474 -1.62 -11.64 -16.18
CA VAL A 474 -0.98 -10.68 -17.08
C VAL A 474 0.55 -10.66 -16.91
N GLU A 475 1.06 -10.70 -15.67
CA GLU A 475 2.50 -10.72 -15.42
C GLU A 475 3.10 -12.09 -15.76
N PHE A 476 2.44 -13.15 -15.31
CA PHE A 476 2.85 -14.52 -15.56
C PHE A 476 2.98 -14.85 -17.05
N GLU A 477 2.08 -14.32 -17.89
CA GLU A 477 2.10 -14.55 -19.33
C GLU A 477 3.08 -13.64 -20.09
N ARG A 478 3.39 -12.46 -19.57
CA ARG A 478 4.13 -11.42 -20.30
C ARG A 478 5.56 -11.21 -19.86
N ILE A 479 5.85 -11.39 -18.56
CA ILE A 479 7.20 -11.19 -18.03
C ILE A 479 7.98 -12.50 -18.18
N PRO A 480 9.08 -12.53 -18.96
CA PRO A 480 9.92 -13.71 -19.09
C PRO A 480 10.59 -14.08 -17.78
N GLY A 481 10.58 -15.35 -17.44
CA GLY A 481 11.25 -15.88 -16.24
C GLY A 481 10.93 -17.35 -16.02
N SER A 482 11.44 -17.91 -14.94
CA SER A 482 11.14 -19.27 -14.51
C SER A 482 9.84 -19.30 -13.70
N HIS A 483 9.12 -20.40 -13.81
CA HIS A 483 7.92 -20.70 -13.01
C HIS A 483 8.13 -21.95 -12.15
N ASP A 484 9.36 -22.43 -12.03
CA ASP A 484 9.74 -23.64 -11.33
C ASP A 484 11.02 -23.39 -10.54
N PHE A 485 10.93 -23.50 -9.22
CA PHE A 485 12.04 -23.22 -8.29
C PHE A 485 13.32 -24.03 -8.60
N ASP A 486 13.18 -25.22 -9.18
CA ASP A 486 14.31 -26.09 -9.55
C ASP A 486 14.96 -25.67 -10.89
N ARG A 487 14.30 -24.80 -11.66
CA ARG A 487 14.75 -24.28 -12.95
C ARG A 487 15.11 -22.81 -12.94
N ASP A 488 14.98 -22.14 -11.80
CA ASP A 488 15.31 -20.73 -11.70
C ASP A 488 16.77 -20.47 -12.07
N HIS A 489 16.96 -19.54 -12.99
CA HIS A 489 18.27 -19.00 -13.29
C HIS A 489 18.69 -18.00 -12.22
N TRP A 490 19.87 -18.22 -11.63
CA TRP A 490 20.52 -17.30 -10.73
C TRP A 490 21.49 -16.41 -11.51
N ALA A 491 21.05 -15.21 -11.90
CA ALA A 491 21.92 -14.19 -12.46
C ALA A 491 22.86 -13.63 -11.38
N LEU A 492 24.10 -13.30 -11.73
CA LEU A 492 25.15 -12.85 -10.81
C LEU A 492 25.69 -11.49 -11.21
N PHE A 493 25.81 -10.59 -10.24
CA PHE A 493 26.29 -9.22 -10.46
C PHE A 493 27.37 -8.84 -9.44
N ASP A 494 28.42 -8.17 -9.91
CA ASP A 494 29.37 -7.44 -9.07
C ASP A 494 28.86 -6.00 -8.91
N LEU A 495 28.17 -5.71 -7.80
CA LEU A 495 27.54 -4.41 -7.58
C LEU A 495 28.53 -3.26 -7.34
N ASP A 496 29.80 -3.56 -7.11
CA ASP A 496 30.83 -2.52 -7.01
C ASP A 496 31.25 -2.02 -8.38
N ALA A 497 31.29 -2.92 -9.38
CA ALA A 497 31.57 -2.61 -10.79
C ALA A 497 30.30 -2.36 -11.63
N ASP A 498 29.15 -2.92 -11.23
CA ASP A 498 27.88 -2.82 -11.95
C ASP A 498 26.76 -2.31 -11.02
N PHE A 499 26.60 -0.99 -10.96
CA PHE A 499 25.63 -0.34 -10.09
C PHE A 499 24.17 -0.75 -10.37
N ALA A 500 23.85 -1.16 -11.60
CA ALA A 500 22.48 -1.30 -12.11
C ALA A 500 22.05 -2.74 -12.45
N GLU A 501 22.86 -3.76 -12.12
CA GLU A 501 22.60 -5.17 -12.53
C GLU A 501 22.48 -5.31 -14.05
N ALA A 502 23.36 -4.64 -14.81
CA ALA A 502 23.30 -4.62 -16.26
C ALA A 502 23.97 -5.84 -16.92
N ARG A 503 24.98 -6.44 -16.25
CA ARG A 503 25.82 -7.51 -16.80
C ARG A 503 25.76 -8.76 -15.94
N ASP A 504 25.08 -9.79 -16.43
CA ASP A 504 25.09 -11.10 -15.79
C ASP A 504 26.45 -11.79 -15.93
N LEU A 505 27.08 -12.08 -14.82
CA LEU A 505 28.37 -12.75 -14.70
C LEU A 505 28.25 -14.22 -14.30
N SER A 506 27.05 -14.78 -14.22
CA SER A 506 26.78 -16.13 -13.72
C SER A 506 27.56 -17.21 -14.49
N ALA A 507 27.63 -17.09 -15.81
CA ALA A 507 28.39 -18.03 -16.67
C ALA A 507 29.89 -17.95 -16.45
N ALA A 508 30.43 -16.76 -16.10
CA ALA A 508 31.86 -16.54 -15.87
C ALA A 508 32.30 -16.96 -14.45
N HIS A 509 31.39 -16.95 -13.48
CA HIS A 509 31.66 -17.21 -12.06
C HIS A 509 30.70 -18.22 -11.42
N PRO A 510 30.59 -19.46 -11.95
CA PRO A 510 29.61 -20.46 -11.46
C PRO A 510 29.84 -20.84 -9.98
N GLU A 511 31.08 -20.86 -9.51
CA GLU A 511 31.37 -21.15 -8.10
C GLU A 511 30.86 -20.04 -7.16
N ARG A 512 30.88 -18.78 -7.61
CA ARG A 512 30.34 -17.67 -6.84
C ARG A 512 28.81 -17.76 -6.78
N VAL A 513 28.14 -18.11 -7.88
CA VAL A 513 26.69 -18.39 -7.90
C VAL A 513 26.36 -19.46 -6.89
N LYS A 514 27.09 -20.59 -6.91
CA LYS A 514 26.87 -21.67 -5.95
C LYS A 514 27.03 -21.21 -4.50
N GLN A 515 28.10 -20.49 -4.18
CA GLN A 515 28.35 -19.96 -2.83
C GLN A 515 27.20 -19.06 -2.35
N LEU A 516 26.74 -18.13 -3.20
CA LEU A 516 25.65 -17.23 -2.83
C LEU A 516 24.30 -17.97 -2.70
N THR A 517 24.05 -18.96 -3.54
CA THR A 517 22.84 -19.78 -3.46
C THR A 517 22.84 -20.60 -2.16
N GLU A 518 23.95 -21.25 -1.78
CA GLU A 518 24.07 -21.99 -0.53
C GLU A 518 23.90 -21.07 0.71
N LEU A 519 24.46 -19.86 0.63
CA LEU A 519 24.31 -18.85 1.67
C LEU A 519 22.84 -18.40 1.78
N TRP A 520 22.15 -18.21 0.63
CA TRP A 520 20.73 -17.87 0.62
C TRP A 520 19.89 -18.92 1.34
N TRP A 521 20.09 -20.22 1.07
CA TRP A 521 19.37 -21.30 1.74
C TRP A 521 19.65 -21.32 3.25
N THR A 522 20.88 -21.02 3.66
CA THR A 522 21.25 -20.91 5.06
C THR A 522 20.50 -19.79 5.77
N GLU A 523 20.49 -18.59 5.17
CA GLU A 523 19.76 -17.43 5.71
C GLU A 523 18.24 -17.63 5.66
N ALA A 524 17.72 -18.29 4.63
CA ALA A 524 16.30 -18.62 4.50
C ALA A 524 15.84 -19.54 5.65
N GLY A 525 16.63 -20.58 5.98
CA GLY A 525 16.33 -21.46 7.11
C GLY A 525 16.40 -20.73 8.45
N ARG A 526 17.38 -19.83 8.63
CA ARG A 526 17.56 -19.04 9.87
C ARG A 526 16.40 -18.06 10.12
N ASN A 527 15.82 -17.50 9.08
CA ASN A 527 14.86 -16.40 9.15
C ASN A 527 13.39 -16.82 8.94
N ASN A 528 13.06 -18.10 8.92
CA ASN A 528 11.69 -18.63 8.69
C ASN A 528 11.13 -18.30 7.27
N VAL A 529 11.99 -18.23 6.26
CA VAL A 529 11.55 -17.99 4.87
C VAL A 529 10.84 -19.21 4.27
N LEU A 530 11.23 -20.40 4.74
CA LEU A 530 10.73 -21.66 4.20
C LEU A 530 9.43 -22.12 4.88
N PRO A 531 8.51 -22.78 4.14
CA PRO A 531 8.58 -23.14 2.72
C PRO A 531 8.34 -21.93 1.80
N LEU A 532 8.91 -21.96 0.59
CA LEU A 532 8.65 -20.95 -0.43
C LEU A 532 7.20 -21.05 -0.93
N MET A 533 6.58 -19.90 -1.13
CA MET A 533 5.21 -19.79 -1.63
C MET A 533 5.12 -18.65 -2.64
N ASP A 534 5.04 -19.00 -3.92
CA ASP A 534 4.99 -18.07 -5.05
C ASP A 534 3.59 -17.83 -5.60
N SER A 535 2.58 -18.50 -5.05
CA SER A 535 1.20 -18.49 -5.55
C SER A 535 0.24 -17.93 -4.52
N PHE A 536 -0.59 -16.98 -4.91
CA PHE A 536 -1.73 -16.53 -4.10
C PHE A 536 -2.68 -17.67 -3.76
N LEU A 537 -2.87 -18.61 -4.68
CA LEU A 537 -3.71 -19.79 -4.46
C LEU A 537 -3.16 -20.68 -3.33
N ALA A 538 -1.85 -20.94 -3.35
CA ALA A 538 -1.21 -21.69 -2.28
C ALA A 538 -1.33 -20.96 -0.93
N ARG A 539 -1.14 -19.63 -0.92
CA ARG A 539 -1.32 -18.79 0.29
C ARG A 539 -2.76 -18.80 0.79
N ALA A 540 -3.75 -18.68 -0.10
CA ALA A 540 -5.15 -18.71 0.29
C ALA A 540 -5.58 -20.05 0.88
N SER A 541 -5.01 -21.16 0.41
CA SER A 541 -5.28 -22.49 1.00
C SER A 541 -4.70 -22.66 2.41
N ALA A 542 -3.74 -21.82 2.79
CA ALA A 542 -3.05 -21.82 4.08
C ALA A 542 -3.39 -20.59 4.95
N LEU A 543 -4.43 -19.81 4.59
CA LEU A 543 -4.87 -18.65 5.36
C LEU A 543 -5.19 -19.01 6.82
N ILE A 544 -4.73 -18.17 7.74
CA ILE A 544 -5.12 -18.26 9.14
C ILE A 544 -6.57 -17.78 9.27
N PRO A 545 -7.50 -18.63 9.76
CA PRO A 545 -8.85 -18.15 10.04
C PRO A 545 -8.85 -17.18 11.23
N PRO A 546 -9.83 -16.25 11.30
CA PRO A 546 -9.99 -15.43 12.49
C PRO A 546 -10.13 -16.30 13.75
N PRO A 547 -9.66 -15.85 14.93
CA PRO A 547 -9.74 -16.63 16.17
C PRO A 547 -11.17 -17.03 16.59
N TRP A 548 -12.17 -16.25 16.17
CA TRP A 548 -13.59 -16.52 16.41
C TRP A 548 -14.25 -17.40 15.33
N GLY A 549 -13.47 -17.90 14.38
CA GLY A 549 -13.96 -18.68 13.25
C GLY A 549 -14.61 -17.82 12.14
N PRO A 550 -14.99 -18.44 11.02
CA PRO A 550 -15.60 -17.74 9.90
C PRO A 550 -16.96 -17.18 10.31
N GLN A 551 -17.20 -15.91 9.98
CA GLN A 551 -18.50 -15.29 10.20
C GLN A 551 -19.43 -15.59 9.01
N TRP A 552 -20.59 -16.18 9.30
CA TRP A 552 -21.62 -16.46 8.30
C TRP A 552 -22.79 -15.48 8.38
N ARG A 553 -22.81 -14.66 9.43
CA ARG A 553 -23.90 -13.75 9.71
C ARG A 553 -23.39 -12.50 10.41
N ALA A 554 -23.82 -11.33 9.92
CA ALA A 554 -23.64 -10.04 10.59
C ALA A 554 -25.00 -9.44 10.93
N VAL A 555 -25.13 -8.85 12.14
CA VAL A 555 -26.32 -8.10 12.57
C VAL A 555 -25.89 -6.66 12.82
N LEU A 556 -26.34 -5.77 11.97
CA LEU A 556 -25.92 -4.38 11.91
C LEU A 556 -27.07 -3.47 12.37
N ARG A 557 -26.73 -2.35 12.98
CA ARG A 557 -27.71 -1.35 13.45
C ARG A 557 -27.28 0.06 13.03
N PRO A 558 -28.25 0.97 12.81
CA PRO A 558 -27.90 2.37 12.51
C PRO A 558 -27.20 3.03 13.71
N GLY A 559 -26.43 4.10 13.43
CA GLY A 559 -25.72 4.88 14.45
C GLY A 559 -24.34 4.32 14.81
N GLY A 560 -23.94 3.14 14.31
CA GLY A 560 -22.57 2.66 14.37
C GLY A 560 -21.68 3.37 13.34
N GLY A 561 -20.36 3.28 13.54
CA GLY A 561 -19.36 3.64 12.53
C GLY A 561 -19.36 2.66 11.35
N PRO A 562 -18.55 2.94 10.33
CA PRO A 562 -18.41 2.04 9.19
C PRO A 562 -17.87 0.68 9.65
N VAL A 563 -18.42 -0.38 9.06
CA VAL A 563 -17.93 -1.75 9.27
C VAL A 563 -16.99 -2.08 8.12
N SER A 564 -15.73 -2.31 8.44
CA SER A 564 -14.74 -2.76 7.44
C SER A 564 -15.23 -4.02 6.75
N GLU A 565 -14.98 -4.14 5.45
CA GLU A 565 -15.31 -5.35 4.68
C GLU A 565 -14.75 -6.61 5.34
N ASP A 566 -13.59 -6.50 5.97
CA ASP A 566 -12.90 -7.60 6.62
C ASP A 566 -13.59 -8.09 7.92
N ALA A 567 -14.50 -7.27 8.46
CA ALA A 567 -15.36 -7.64 9.59
C ALA A 567 -16.74 -8.18 9.17
N LEU A 568 -17.00 -8.24 7.85
CA LEU A 568 -18.24 -8.80 7.30
C LEU A 568 -18.07 -10.29 6.93
N PRO A 569 -19.18 -11.04 6.78
CA PRO A 569 -19.13 -12.32 6.11
C PRO A 569 -18.59 -12.20 4.68
N PRO A 570 -17.89 -13.22 4.15
CA PRO A 570 -17.32 -13.18 2.79
C PRO A 570 -18.43 -13.18 1.73
N LEU A 571 -18.68 -12.04 1.10
CA LEU A 571 -19.84 -11.84 0.20
C LEU A 571 -19.66 -12.44 -1.20
N MET A 572 -18.45 -12.87 -1.58
CA MET A 572 -18.12 -13.30 -2.95
C MET A 572 -18.91 -14.52 -3.47
N GLY A 573 -19.35 -15.40 -2.57
CA GLY A 573 -20.14 -16.59 -2.89
C GLY A 573 -21.64 -16.33 -3.00
N GLY A 574 -22.06 -15.10 -2.82
CA GLY A 574 -23.47 -14.71 -2.68
C GLY A 574 -23.88 -14.45 -1.24
N PHE A 575 -24.95 -13.70 -1.05
CA PHE A 575 -25.42 -13.32 0.28
C PHE A 575 -26.92 -13.04 0.28
N ARG A 576 -27.50 -13.02 1.47
CA ARG A 576 -28.86 -12.51 1.74
C ARG A 576 -28.77 -11.37 2.74
N MET A 577 -29.34 -10.22 2.39
CA MET A 577 -29.53 -9.09 3.28
C MET A 577 -31.01 -8.97 3.62
N ARG A 578 -31.32 -8.75 4.90
CA ARG A 578 -32.69 -8.42 5.40
C ARG A 578 -32.60 -7.18 6.26
N ALA A 579 -33.38 -6.18 5.91
CA ALA A 579 -33.54 -4.95 6.70
C ALA A 579 -34.95 -4.86 7.29
N GLU A 580 -35.06 -4.74 8.60
CA GLU A 580 -36.32 -4.46 9.30
C GLU A 580 -36.46 -2.96 9.46
N VAL A 581 -37.43 -2.39 8.73
CA VAL A 581 -37.62 -0.94 8.64
C VAL A 581 -39.04 -0.54 9.01
N GLU A 582 -39.21 0.68 9.51
CA GLU A 582 -40.49 1.33 9.66
C GLU A 582 -40.51 2.59 8.79
N VAL A 583 -41.42 2.66 7.85
CA VAL A 583 -41.47 3.67 6.80
C VAL A 583 -42.75 4.50 6.84
N GLY A 584 -42.64 5.78 6.55
CA GLY A 584 -43.77 6.64 6.17
C GLY A 584 -44.04 6.56 4.67
N GLY A 585 -45.14 7.17 4.20
CA GLY A 585 -45.64 6.98 2.83
C GLY A 585 -44.75 7.42 1.68
N ALA A 586 -43.71 8.23 1.90
CA ALA A 586 -42.77 8.68 0.88
C ALA A 586 -41.32 8.62 1.39
N ALA A 587 -41.01 7.61 2.19
CA ALA A 587 -39.65 7.46 2.75
C ALA A 587 -38.60 7.34 1.67
N SER A 588 -37.48 7.97 1.91
CA SER A 588 -36.29 7.91 1.04
C SER A 588 -35.02 7.77 1.87
N GLY A 589 -33.94 7.37 1.25
CA GLY A 589 -32.61 7.28 1.87
C GLY A 589 -32.02 5.89 1.84
N VAL A 590 -30.72 5.82 2.17
CA VAL A 590 -29.94 4.58 2.16
C VAL A 590 -30.28 3.75 3.38
N ILE A 591 -30.59 2.49 3.15
CA ILE A 591 -30.79 1.47 4.18
C ILE A 591 -29.47 0.83 4.55
N CYS A 592 -28.69 0.45 3.52
CA CYS A 592 -27.37 -0.16 3.69
C CYS A 592 -26.56 0.05 2.41
N ALA A 593 -25.30 0.48 2.54
CA ALA A 593 -24.38 0.65 1.42
C ALA A 593 -22.97 0.15 1.78
N LEU A 594 -22.30 -0.45 0.82
CA LEU A 594 -20.91 -0.85 0.86
C LEU A 594 -20.25 -0.47 -0.46
N GLY A 595 -19.13 0.22 -0.40
CA GLY A 595 -18.38 0.60 -1.58
C GLY A 595 -18.82 1.92 -2.21
N ASP A 596 -18.39 2.12 -3.44
CA ASP A 596 -18.61 3.36 -4.19
C ASP A 596 -18.82 3.09 -5.70
N TRP A 597 -18.68 4.13 -6.52
CA TRP A 597 -18.78 4.05 -7.98
C TRP A 597 -17.74 3.12 -8.62
N SER A 598 -16.63 2.82 -7.97
CA SER A 598 -15.58 1.93 -8.52
C SER A 598 -15.95 0.47 -8.36
N ASN A 599 -16.55 0.11 -7.23
CA ASN A 599 -17.06 -1.21 -6.89
C ASN A 599 -17.89 -1.13 -5.59
N GLY A 600 -19.11 -1.69 -5.59
CA GLY A 600 -19.97 -1.59 -4.41
C GLY A 600 -21.40 -2.04 -4.64
N TRP A 601 -22.21 -1.97 -3.58
CA TRP A 601 -23.65 -2.15 -3.66
C TRP A 601 -24.38 -1.30 -2.63
N ALA A 602 -25.62 -0.88 -2.96
CA ALA A 602 -26.46 -0.11 -2.05
C ALA A 602 -27.92 -0.54 -2.16
N CYS A 603 -28.58 -0.67 -1.01
CA CYS A 603 -30.03 -0.83 -0.89
C CYS A 603 -30.62 0.45 -0.29
N TYR A 604 -31.59 1.06 -0.97
CA TYR A 604 -32.16 2.35 -0.60
C TYR A 604 -33.62 2.47 -1.02
N LEU A 605 -34.31 3.47 -0.47
CA LEU A 605 -35.62 3.91 -0.96
C LEU A 605 -35.46 5.21 -1.75
N LEU A 606 -36.15 5.30 -2.88
CA LEU A 606 -36.22 6.50 -3.71
C LEU A 606 -37.70 6.86 -3.94
N GLY A 607 -38.18 7.90 -3.25
CA GLY A 607 -39.63 8.27 -3.31
C GLY A 607 -40.55 7.15 -2.88
N GLY A 608 -40.19 6.40 -1.84
CA GLY A 608 -40.94 5.23 -1.34
C GLY A 608 -40.70 3.93 -2.07
N ARG A 609 -40.05 3.93 -3.23
CA ARG A 609 -39.75 2.71 -4.03
C ARG A 609 -38.46 2.04 -3.58
N PRO A 610 -38.48 0.72 -3.35
CA PRO A 610 -37.27 0.00 -2.99
C PRO A 610 -36.37 -0.18 -4.20
N VAL A 611 -35.09 0.07 -4.01
CA VAL A 611 -34.03 -0.04 -5.04
C VAL A 611 -32.83 -0.76 -4.45
N VAL A 612 -32.22 -1.63 -5.26
CA VAL A 612 -30.87 -2.13 -5.02
C VAL A 612 -30.02 -1.88 -6.26
N THR A 613 -28.84 -1.33 -6.07
CA THR A 613 -27.87 -1.11 -7.14
C THR A 613 -26.56 -1.81 -6.79
N PHE A 614 -26.03 -2.53 -7.74
CA PHE A 614 -24.67 -3.08 -7.71
C PHE A 614 -23.81 -2.33 -8.72
N ASN A 615 -22.64 -1.91 -8.30
CA ASN A 615 -21.58 -1.48 -9.19
C ASN A 615 -20.48 -2.56 -9.14
N ILE A 616 -20.24 -3.23 -10.25
CA ILE A 616 -19.23 -4.30 -10.34
C ILE A 616 -18.13 -3.83 -11.30
N LEU A 617 -17.02 -3.39 -10.75
CA LEU A 617 -15.86 -2.91 -11.50
C LEU A 617 -16.22 -1.81 -12.52
N GLY A 618 -17.06 -0.85 -12.10
CA GLY A 618 -17.56 0.24 -12.92
C GLY A 618 -18.80 -0.08 -13.78
N GLY A 619 -19.32 -1.31 -13.72
CA GLY A 619 -20.57 -1.69 -14.38
C GLY A 619 -21.77 -1.61 -13.44
N VAL A 620 -22.76 -0.77 -13.73
CA VAL A 620 -23.93 -0.53 -12.87
C VAL A 620 -25.11 -1.45 -13.24
N PHE A 621 -25.66 -2.14 -12.25
CA PHE A 621 -26.82 -3.01 -12.33
C PHE A 621 -27.86 -2.58 -11.31
N ARG A 622 -29.01 -2.11 -11.77
CA ARG A 622 -30.05 -1.50 -10.94
C ARG A 622 -31.37 -2.27 -11.00
N TYR A 623 -31.92 -2.64 -9.86
CA TYR A 623 -33.19 -3.33 -9.71
C TYR A 623 -34.10 -2.50 -8.80
N ALA A 624 -35.31 -2.17 -9.26
CA ALA A 624 -36.24 -1.30 -8.54
C ALA A 624 -37.64 -1.89 -8.55
N GLY A 625 -38.31 -1.81 -7.41
CA GLY A 625 -39.74 -2.09 -7.32
C GLY A 625 -40.56 -1.08 -8.12
N ALA A 626 -41.62 -1.56 -8.79
CA ALA A 626 -42.50 -0.72 -9.63
C ALA A 626 -43.31 0.30 -8.78
N GLU A 627 -43.68 -0.08 -7.56
CA GLU A 627 -44.57 0.72 -6.69
C GLU A 627 -43.85 1.12 -5.38
N PRO A 628 -44.25 2.25 -4.78
CA PRO A 628 -43.83 2.58 -3.43
C PRO A 628 -44.29 1.52 -2.43
N ILE A 629 -43.46 1.26 -1.41
CA ILE A 629 -43.84 0.34 -0.32
C ILE A 629 -44.84 0.98 0.60
N ALA A 630 -45.82 0.19 1.10
CA ALA A 630 -46.83 0.68 2.01
C ALA A 630 -46.20 1.11 3.34
N ALA A 631 -46.74 2.18 3.95
CA ALA A 631 -46.33 2.66 5.26
C ALA A 631 -46.45 1.59 6.35
N GLY A 632 -45.67 1.74 7.43
CA GLY A 632 -45.62 0.83 8.56
C GLY A 632 -44.35 -0.02 8.60
N ARG A 633 -44.35 -1.08 9.40
CA ARG A 633 -43.21 -2.01 9.51
C ARG A 633 -43.13 -2.89 8.28
N ARG A 634 -41.92 -3.00 7.71
CA ARG A 634 -41.63 -3.77 6.50
C ARG A 634 -40.30 -4.50 6.64
N VAL A 635 -40.15 -5.58 5.89
CA VAL A 635 -38.89 -6.31 5.72
C VAL A 635 -38.46 -6.17 4.28
N LEU A 636 -37.36 -5.48 4.07
CA LEU A 636 -36.70 -5.41 2.75
C LEU A 636 -35.63 -6.49 2.66
N GLY A 637 -35.62 -7.23 1.55
CA GLY A 637 -34.65 -8.30 1.32
C GLY A 637 -33.89 -8.10 0.02
N VAL A 638 -32.59 -8.36 0.04
CA VAL A 638 -31.74 -8.49 -1.14
C VAL A 638 -31.16 -9.89 -1.13
N GLY A 639 -31.51 -10.70 -2.11
CA GLY A 639 -30.90 -11.99 -2.36
C GLY A 639 -29.89 -11.88 -3.49
N CYS A 640 -28.69 -12.39 -3.28
CA CYS A 640 -27.64 -12.44 -4.24
C CYS A 640 -27.16 -13.91 -4.31
N GLU A 641 -27.60 -14.63 -5.33
CA GLU A 641 -27.31 -16.07 -5.48
C GLU A 641 -26.38 -16.30 -6.65
N SER A 642 -25.18 -16.84 -6.34
CA SER A 642 -24.19 -17.19 -7.36
C SER A 642 -24.22 -18.68 -7.64
N ILE A 643 -24.51 -19.05 -8.88
CA ILE A 643 -24.47 -20.44 -9.37
C ILE A 643 -23.51 -20.52 -10.57
N GLY A 644 -22.39 -21.16 -10.38
CA GLY A 644 -21.34 -21.25 -11.41
C GLY A 644 -20.80 -19.86 -11.78
N ARG A 645 -21.04 -19.42 -13.03
CA ARG A 645 -20.60 -18.09 -13.52
C ARG A 645 -21.71 -17.03 -13.50
N THR A 646 -22.89 -17.37 -13.04
CA THR A 646 -24.05 -16.48 -13.09
C THR A 646 -24.45 -16.09 -11.68
N THR A 647 -24.64 -14.80 -11.48
CA THR A 647 -25.21 -14.26 -10.24
C THR A 647 -26.58 -13.67 -10.53
N THR A 648 -27.58 -14.01 -9.74
CA THR A 648 -28.95 -13.48 -9.81
C THR A 648 -29.22 -12.63 -8.60
N ILE A 649 -29.81 -11.45 -8.82
CA ILE A 649 -30.24 -10.52 -7.77
C ILE A 649 -31.77 -10.62 -7.65
N ALA A 650 -32.27 -10.68 -6.42
CA ALA A 650 -33.68 -10.55 -6.10
C ALA A 650 -33.89 -9.50 -5.02
N LEU A 651 -34.73 -8.50 -5.29
CA LEU A 651 -35.19 -7.50 -4.33
C LEU A 651 -36.60 -7.91 -3.86
N SER A 652 -36.83 -7.95 -2.56
CA SER A 652 -38.13 -8.37 -1.99
C SER A 652 -38.62 -7.40 -0.93
N VAL A 653 -39.93 -7.36 -0.76
CA VAL A 653 -40.63 -6.63 0.33
C VAL A 653 -41.57 -7.63 1.00
N ASP A 654 -41.45 -7.80 2.33
CA ASP A 654 -42.20 -8.76 3.13
C ASP A 654 -42.20 -10.18 2.57
N GLY A 655 -41.04 -10.58 1.95
CA GLY A 655 -40.85 -11.89 1.33
C GLY A 655 -41.33 -12.00 -0.13
N ALA A 656 -42.12 -11.04 -0.64
CA ALA A 656 -42.52 -11.01 -2.05
C ALA A 656 -41.47 -10.36 -2.91
N THR A 657 -41.01 -11.03 -3.97
CA THR A 657 -40.04 -10.47 -4.93
C THR A 657 -40.69 -9.36 -5.75
N VAL A 658 -40.13 -8.15 -5.69
CA VAL A 658 -40.62 -6.94 -6.38
C VAL A 658 -39.74 -6.56 -7.60
N ALA A 659 -38.51 -7.04 -7.63
CA ALA A 659 -37.62 -6.95 -8.81
C ALA A 659 -36.59 -8.07 -8.77
N GLN A 660 -36.18 -8.54 -9.93
CA GLN A 660 -35.12 -9.55 -10.06
C GLN A 660 -34.45 -9.49 -11.41
N GLY A 661 -33.24 -10.01 -11.51
CA GLY A 661 -32.54 -10.15 -12.78
C GLY A 661 -31.09 -10.66 -12.63
N PRO A 662 -30.44 -10.96 -13.75
CA PRO A 662 -29.07 -11.45 -13.76
C PRO A 662 -28.08 -10.30 -13.56
N LEU A 663 -27.09 -10.48 -12.69
CA LEU A 663 -25.96 -9.54 -12.57
C LEU A 663 -25.01 -9.64 -13.79
N GLY A 664 -25.01 -10.75 -14.51
CA GLY A 664 -24.17 -10.97 -15.70
C GLY A 664 -22.66 -11.02 -15.41
N LYS A 665 -22.27 -10.85 -14.15
CA LYS A 665 -20.89 -10.89 -13.65
C LYS A 665 -20.86 -11.67 -12.34
N ARG A 666 -19.67 -12.12 -11.95
CA ARG A 666 -19.45 -12.65 -10.60
C ARG A 666 -19.35 -11.49 -9.61
N LEU A 667 -19.65 -11.79 -8.35
CA LEU A 667 -19.34 -10.87 -7.26
C LEU A 667 -17.82 -10.77 -7.09
N PRO A 668 -17.31 -9.58 -6.77
CA PRO A 668 -15.89 -9.38 -6.51
C PRO A 668 -15.49 -10.13 -5.24
N PHE A 669 -14.24 -10.60 -5.19
CA PHE A 669 -13.69 -11.16 -3.96
C PHE A 669 -13.41 -10.06 -2.93
N ARG A 670 -13.21 -8.82 -3.37
CA ARG A 670 -13.03 -7.61 -2.58
C ARG A 670 -13.87 -6.47 -3.18
N TRP A 671 -14.69 -5.85 -2.34
CA TRP A 671 -15.58 -4.76 -2.75
C TRP A 671 -14.91 -3.40 -2.70
N GLN A 672 -13.96 -3.22 -1.76
CA GLN A 672 -13.27 -1.96 -1.58
C GLN A 672 -11.77 -2.20 -1.40
N ILE A 673 -10.99 -1.26 -1.89
CA ILE A 673 -9.58 -1.09 -1.56
C ILE A 673 -9.52 0.21 -0.76
N GLY A 674 -9.39 0.09 0.58
CA GLY A 674 -9.28 1.25 1.48
C GLY A 674 -10.44 2.24 1.45
N GLY A 675 -11.66 1.75 1.28
CA GLY A 675 -12.86 2.59 1.15
C GLY A 675 -13.62 2.83 2.44
N ALA A 676 -14.84 3.36 2.31
CA ALA A 676 -15.63 3.86 3.44
C ALA A 676 -16.19 2.79 4.39
N GLY A 677 -16.08 1.49 4.06
CA GLY A 677 -16.74 0.41 4.82
C GLY A 677 -18.26 0.37 4.62
N LEU A 678 -18.91 -0.63 5.22
CA LEU A 678 -20.37 -0.76 5.16
C LEU A 678 -21.04 0.16 6.17
N LEU A 679 -22.06 0.90 5.71
CA LEU A 679 -22.87 1.79 6.54
C LEU A 679 -24.35 1.39 6.53
N VAL A 680 -25.03 1.65 7.65
CA VAL A 680 -26.47 1.43 7.82
C VAL A 680 -27.17 2.77 8.09
N GLY A 681 -28.22 3.04 7.31
CA GLY A 681 -29.07 4.22 7.46
C GLY A 681 -28.56 5.48 6.79
N ARG A 682 -27.39 5.44 6.20
CA ARG A 682 -26.77 6.51 5.40
C ARG A 682 -25.65 5.97 4.53
N ASP A 683 -25.19 6.76 3.60
CA ASP A 683 -23.95 6.53 2.86
C ASP A 683 -22.89 7.58 3.23
N ARG A 684 -21.66 7.41 2.71
CA ARG A 684 -20.53 8.30 2.95
C ARG A 684 -19.59 8.34 1.74
N GLY A 685 -18.90 9.46 1.57
CA GLY A 685 -17.91 9.60 0.51
C GLY A 685 -18.53 9.68 -0.88
N PHE A 686 -18.21 8.75 -1.76
CA PHE A 686 -18.78 8.67 -3.10
C PHE A 686 -19.87 7.60 -3.16
N PRO A 687 -20.99 7.86 -3.86
CA PRO A 687 -22.09 6.89 -3.93
C PRO A 687 -21.76 5.72 -4.86
N VAL A 688 -22.44 4.61 -4.66
CA VAL A 688 -22.38 3.44 -5.56
C VAL A 688 -22.96 3.74 -6.93
N CYS A 689 -23.90 4.69 -7.02
CA CYS A 689 -24.60 5.08 -8.25
C CYS A 689 -25.04 6.54 -8.22
N ASP A 690 -25.50 7.04 -9.36
CA ASP A 690 -25.93 8.45 -9.53
C ASP A 690 -27.38 8.72 -9.06
N ASP A 691 -28.10 7.75 -8.51
CA ASP A 691 -29.49 7.92 -8.03
C ASP A 691 -29.59 8.88 -6.82
N TYR A 692 -28.50 9.03 -6.06
CA TYR A 692 -28.46 9.89 -4.87
C TYR A 692 -27.07 10.47 -4.63
N GLN A 693 -27.01 11.44 -3.71
CA GLN A 693 -25.74 11.98 -3.19
C GLN A 693 -25.62 11.67 -1.69
N PRO A 694 -24.49 11.18 -1.21
CA PRO A 694 -24.24 11.01 0.23
C PRO A 694 -24.39 12.35 1.00
N PRO A 695 -24.85 12.29 2.26
CA PRO A 695 -25.11 11.09 3.05
C PRO A 695 -26.45 10.40 2.78
N PHE A 696 -27.40 11.00 2.09
CA PHE A 696 -28.75 10.50 1.79
C PHE A 696 -29.36 9.67 2.93
N PRO A 697 -29.55 10.28 4.12
CA PRO A 697 -29.97 9.55 5.32
C PRO A 697 -31.37 8.97 5.15
N PHE A 698 -31.58 7.77 5.70
CA PHE A 698 -32.88 7.13 5.66
C PHE A 698 -33.91 7.90 6.51
N SER A 699 -35.01 8.31 5.90
CA SER A 699 -36.06 9.13 6.56
C SER A 699 -37.04 8.33 7.43
N GLY A 700 -36.92 6.99 7.47
CA GLY A 700 -37.66 6.11 8.36
C GLY A 700 -36.81 5.65 9.55
N HIS A 701 -37.26 4.56 10.20
CA HIS A 701 -36.52 3.90 11.26
C HIS A 701 -36.03 2.54 10.79
N ILE A 702 -34.76 2.19 11.08
CA ILE A 702 -34.17 0.87 10.83
C ILE A 702 -33.95 0.20 12.18
N ALA A 703 -34.59 -0.94 12.41
CA ALA A 703 -34.37 -1.73 13.61
C ALA A 703 -33.07 -2.50 13.54
N GLN A 704 -32.83 -3.17 12.42
CA GLN A 704 -31.59 -3.90 12.12
C GLN A 704 -31.47 -4.22 10.62
N VAL A 705 -30.23 -4.47 10.21
CA VAL A 705 -29.88 -5.08 8.92
C VAL A 705 -29.11 -6.36 9.22
N VAL A 706 -29.55 -7.48 8.66
CA VAL A 706 -28.92 -8.79 8.82
C VAL A 706 -28.35 -9.20 7.47
N ILE A 707 -27.07 -9.52 7.43
CA ILE A 707 -26.39 -10.07 6.24
C ILE A 707 -25.99 -11.51 6.57
N GLU A 708 -26.39 -12.45 5.73
CA GLU A 708 -26.10 -13.87 5.87
C GLU A 708 -25.50 -14.39 4.56
N VAL A 709 -24.46 -15.20 4.69
CA VAL A 709 -23.87 -15.92 3.55
C VAL A 709 -24.16 -17.41 3.69
N PRO A 710 -24.32 -18.16 2.59
CA PRO A 710 -24.44 -19.60 2.65
C PRO A 710 -23.21 -20.20 3.34
N ALA A 711 -23.40 -21.13 4.28
CA ALA A 711 -22.30 -21.90 4.81
C ALA A 711 -21.70 -22.75 3.68
N LEU A 712 -20.53 -22.35 3.19
CA LEU A 712 -19.82 -23.15 2.21
C LEU A 712 -19.32 -24.44 2.86
N ALA A 713 -19.53 -25.59 2.20
CA ALA A 713 -18.82 -26.80 2.62
C ALA A 713 -17.31 -26.52 2.54
N PRO A 714 -16.47 -27.00 3.49
CA PRO A 714 -15.04 -26.71 3.52
C PRO A 714 -14.32 -26.97 2.18
N ARG A 715 -14.79 -27.96 1.42
CA ARG A 715 -14.27 -28.29 0.09
C ARG A 715 -14.67 -27.26 -0.97
N ASP A 716 -15.86 -26.68 -0.86
CA ASP A 716 -16.37 -25.70 -1.81
C ASP A 716 -15.75 -24.32 -1.54
N ALA A 717 -15.51 -23.98 -0.27
CA ALA A 717 -14.78 -22.77 0.13
C ALA A 717 -13.33 -22.79 -0.40
N GLN A 718 -12.65 -23.95 -0.32
CA GLN A 718 -11.32 -24.12 -0.90
C GLN A 718 -11.33 -24.06 -2.44
N ILE A 719 -12.35 -24.65 -3.08
CA ILE A 719 -12.49 -24.62 -4.54
C ILE A 719 -12.85 -23.21 -5.02
N GLU A 720 -13.69 -22.46 -4.30
CA GLU A 720 -14.03 -21.09 -4.65
C GLU A 720 -12.90 -20.12 -4.37
N ALA A 721 -12.21 -20.24 -3.24
CA ALA A 721 -10.98 -19.50 -2.97
C ALA A 721 -9.93 -19.81 -4.05
N ALA A 722 -9.75 -21.08 -4.37
CA ALA A 722 -8.87 -21.55 -5.43
C ALA A 722 -9.31 -21.06 -6.84
N ALA A 723 -10.60 -20.98 -7.10
CA ALA A 723 -11.12 -20.47 -8.36
C ALA A 723 -11.11 -18.94 -8.45
N ALA A 724 -11.25 -18.24 -7.34
CA ALA A 724 -11.07 -16.80 -7.26
C ALA A 724 -9.62 -16.42 -7.52
N LEU A 725 -8.68 -17.12 -6.90
CA LEU A 725 -7.24 -16.89 -6.99
C LEU A 725 -6.57 -17.43 -8.26
N ARG A 726 -7.16 -18.38 -8.97
CA ARG A 726 -6.70 -18.79 -10.33
C ARG A 726 -7.00 -17.75 -11.39
N ARG A 727 -7.61 -16.64 -11.01
CA ARG A 727 -8.03 -15.56 -11.90
C ARG A 727 -7.44 -14.21 -11.47
N GLU A 728 -6.66 -14.23 -10.40
CA GLU A 728 -5.68 -13.25 -9.98
C GLU A 728 -4.30 -13.69 -10.48
#